data_e63339510d1c827a17c002b94099f27e
#
_entry.id   e63339510d1c827a17c002b94099f27e
#
_cell.length_a   1.000
_cell.length_b   1.000
_cell.length_c   1.000
_cell.angle_alpha   90.00
_cell.angle_beta   90.00
_cell.angle_gamma   90.00
#
_symmetry.space_group_name_H-M   'P 1'
#
loop_
_entity.id
_entity.type
_entity.pdbx_description
1 polymer ?
#
loop_
_entity_poly.entity_id
_entity_poly.type
_entity_poly.pdbx_seq_one_letter_code
_entity_poly.pdbx_strand_id
1 'polypeptide(L)'
;MARLAATCLGGTGALVHRHDRAVGRLRLVAATGLSPESERMWADLPDDQDAAPARALERGRVVCVAGDGPGPGAAACTTLPIPGADGPIGVLTVLTAEPGEPDEVQRSLLQALAGWTGVRWGGAPGSTTVPGPPAGAERSVQMGELTTALAEAVTSRDVVEAVAQYVLPPFGADGLVFQILEGGRLHVVGSAGYPQEFINLLDGMPLSAHAPVRDVLRTRTPRFIEAKAEISRRYPTMRRVNAASPKEAVAFLPMIASGRAVGLCVVSFSTARSFSNEERTLLTALSGLVGQSLERARLYDVEHARARELQRGLLPRMLPRLPAARAAARYLPAGRGEEVGGDWYDLIALSADRVALVIGDVMGHGIAEAATMGRLRTAVRTLADLEIPPDELFSRLNDLVSEFGEDFYATCLYAVFDPVSRTCTYSLAGHPPPVLVRPDGIVHSPDVAPDPPLGAAKPPFETHQLQLPDESLLVLCTDGLVESATRDADQGLAQLRQLLSRAADGAVCFGAADEDADVRCLEELCDTVVSGLLPDRGTTTDDAGLLIVHARCTAAHDVASLDLPNDPRAAGQARQYVREQLGAWGLDDLVLTTELLVSELVGNVVRHARDPVRLRLLRSRSLICEVYDGSLTTPRIRHAGHTDEGGRGLQLVAALSRRWGARYLHDGKCIWTEQDLEPAQAAGVPGGPGREEVRSDDRPRG
;
A
#
# COMPACT_ATOMS: atom_id res chain seq x y z
N MET A 1 34.99 2.33 -2.16
CA MET A 1 35.90 2.10 -3.32
C MET A 1 35.97 0.62 -3.73
N ALA A 2 36.43 -0.33 -2.89
CA ALA A 2 36.49 -1.75 -3.25
C ALA A 2 35.17 -2.29 -3.79
N ARG A 3 34.05 -2.00 -3.10
CA ARG A 3 32.71 -2.40 -3.54
C ARG A 3 32.34 -1.82 -4.91
N LEU A 4 32.67 -0.56 -5.17
CA LEU A 4 32.45 0.10 -6.46
C LEU A 4 33.23 -0.54 -7.58
N ALA A 5 34.53 -0.81 -7.35
CA ALA A 5 35.34 -1.44 -8.36
C ALA A 5 34.85 -2.86 -8.71
N ALA A 6 34.37 -3.61 -7.71
CA ALA A 6 33.70 -4.90 -7.95
C ALA A 6 32.44 -4.74 -8.82
N THR A 7 31.57 -3.80 -8.48
CA THR A 7 30.32 -3.56 -9.23
C THR A 7 30.60 -3.14 -10.69
N CYS A 8 31.63 -2.33 -10.93
CA CYS A 8 31.98 -1.83 -12.27
C CYS A 8 32.35 -2.93 -13.28
N LEU A 9 32.98 -4.00 -12.80
CA LEU A 9 33.36 -5.15 -13.62
C LEU A 9 32.37 -6.31 -13.55
N GLY A 10 31.25 -6.18 -12.81
CA GLY A 10 30.41 -7.33 -12.48
C GLY A 10 31.20 -8.37 -11.65
N GLY A 11 32.15 -7.89 -10.85
CA GLY A 11 33.08 -8.74 -10.12
C GLY A 11 32.46 -9.34 -8.85
N THR A 12 32.96 -10.49 -8.44
CA THR A 12 32.57 -11.20 -7.22
C THR A 12 33.16 -10.58 -5.95
N GLY A 13 34.22 -9.74 -6.11
CA GLY A 13 34.89 -9.06 -4.99
C GLY A 13 35.95 -8.07 -5.43
N ALA A 14 36.47 -7.31 -4.49
CA ALA A 14 37.63 -6.43 -4.71
C ALA A 14 38.43 -6.20 -3.46
N LEU A 15 39.73 -5.88 -3.66
CA LEU A 15 40.73 -5.67 -2.65
C LEU A 15 41.52 -4.38 -2.94
N VAL A 16 41.87 -3.67 -1.89
CA VAL A 16 42.72 -2.48 -1.96
C VAL A 16 43.91 -2.66 -1.05
N HIS A 17 45.08 -2.65 -1.62
CA HIS A 17 46.33 -2.74 -0.88
C HIS A 17 47.12 -1.43 -0.92
N ARG A 18 47.68 -1.06 0.20
CA ARG A 18 48.66 0.03 0.31
C ARG A 18 50.05 -0.53 0.29
N HIS A 19 50.94 0.08 -0.46
CA HIS A 19 52.36 -0.29 -0.51
C HIS A 19 53.13 0.34 0.67
N ASP A 20 53.69 -0.48 1.52
CA ASP A 20 54.63 -0.08 2.57
C ASP A 20 56.04 -0.23 2.02
N ARG A 21 56.58 0.84 1.43
CA ARG A 21 57.90 0.87 0.80
C ARG A 21 59.07 0.60 1.78
N ALA A 22 58.85 0.87 3.07
CA ALA A 22 59.88 0.67 4.07
C ALA A 22 60.11 -0.81 4.39
N VAL A 23 59.11 -1.64 4.19
CA VAL A 23 59.11 -3.06 4.52
C VAL A 23 59.00 -3.94 3.26
N GLY A 24 58.77 -3.35 2.08
CA GLY A 24 58.57 -4.09 0.83
C GLY A 24 57.32 -4.96 0.84
N ARG A 25 56.16 -4.43 1.32
CA ARG A 25 54.93 -5.21 1.46
C ARG A 25 53.69 -4.43 1.04
N LEU A 26 52.73 -5.16 0.51
CA LEU A 26 51.39 -4.69 0.19
C LEU A 26 50.42 -5.08 1.31
N ARG A 27 49.96 -4.12 2.09
CA ARG A 27 49.00 -4.33 3.19
C ARG A 27 47.58 -4.07 2.76
N LEU A 28 46.70 -5.01 3.06
CA LEU A 28 45.26 -4.87 2.77
C LEU A 28 44.63 -3.76 3.61
N VAL A 29 43.99 -2.81 2.95
CA VAL A 29 43.30 -1.66 3.57
C VAL A 29 41.79 -1.82 3.53
N ALA A 30 41.26 -2.44 2.47
CA ALA A 30 39.85 -2.69 2.31
C ALA A 30 39.60 -3.90 1.40
N ALA A 31 38.58 -4.68 1.75
CA ALA A 31 38.08 -5.81 0.94
C ALA A 31 36.58 -5.81 0.87
N THR A 32 36.03 -6.45 -0.16
CA THR A 32 34.61 -6.73 -0.31
C THR A 32 34.40 -7.99 -1.11
N GLY A 33 33.36 -8.78 -0.80
CA GLY A 33 33.02 -10.01 -1.52
C GLY A 33 33.94 -11.19 -1.23
N LEU A 34 34.74 -11.17 -0.17
CA LEU A 34 35.64 -12.25 0.23
C LEU A 34 35.20 -12.88 1.56
N SER A 35 35.59 -14.16 1.74
CA SER A 35 35.48 -14.81 3.04
C SER A 35 36.56 -14.28 4.00
N PRO A 36 36.34 -14.36 5.33
CA PRO A 36 37.33 -13.95 6.31
C PRO A 36 38.66 -14.73 6.20
N GLU A 37 38.64 -15.92 5.64
CA GLU A 37 39.82 -16.74 5.39
C GLU A 37 40.64 -16.22 4.19
N SER A 38 39.94 -15.87 3.11
CA SER A 38 40.52 -15.24 1.92
C SER A 38 41.11 -13.86 2.25
N GLU A 39 40.40 -13.04 3.06
CA GLU A 39 40.94 -11.74 3.51
C GLU A 39 42.24 -11.90 4.29
N ARG A 40 42.35 -12.88 5.19
CA ARG A 40 43.58 -13.15 5.96
C ARG A 40 44.74 -13.58 5.06
N MET A 41 44.47 -14.38 4.02
CA MET A 41 45.48 -14.83 3.07
C MET A 41 46.09 -13.65 2.26
N TRP A 42 45.26 -12.63 1.98
CA TRP A 42 45.65 -11.45 1.19
C TRP A 42 45.91 -10.21 2.06
N ALA A 43 45.94 -10.36 3.38
CA ALA A 43 46.14 -9.25 4.31
C ALA A 43 47.51 -8.57 4.18
N ASP A 44 48.52 -9.33 3.84
CA ASP A 44 49.91 -8.85 3.81
C ASP A 44 50.74 -9.63 2.79
N LEU A 45 50.98 -9.03 1.62
CA LEU A 45 51.66 -9.64 0.48
C LEU A 45 53.05 -9.03 0.31
N PRO A 46 54.11 -9.84 0.08
CA PRO A 46 55.40 -9.33 -0.36
C PRO A 46 55.33 -8.66 -1.73
N ASP A 47 56.05 -7.57 -1.95
CA ASP A 47 56.02 -6.84 -3.22
C ASP A 47 56.93 -7.49 -4.30
N ASP A 48 57.74 -8.48 -3.93
CA ASP A 48 58.57 -9.30 -4.81
C ASP A 48 57.91 -10.63 -5.22
N GLN A 49 56.68 -10.89 -4.78
CA GLN A 49 55.97 -12.12 -5.08
C GLN A 49 55.36 -12.08 -6.48
N ASP A 50 55.36 -13.23 -7.20
CA ASP A 50 54.76 -13.36 -8.53
C ASP A 50 53.21 -13.37 -8.48
N ALA A 51 52.62 -12.44 -7.73
CA ALA A 51 51.18 -12.23 -7.61
C ALA A 51 50.73 -11.02 -8.44
N ALA A 52 49.47 -11.03 -8.92
CA ALA A 52 48.93 -9.95 -9.75
C ALA A 52 49.06 -8.55 -9.10
N PRO A 53 48.86 -8.37 -7.77
CA PRO A 53 49.08 -7.10 -7.10
C PRO A 53 50.52 -6.61 -7.16
N ALA A 54 51.48 -7.47 -6.91
CA ALA A 54 52.91 -7.13 -6.93
C ALA A 54 53.35 -6.79 -8.35
N ARG A 55 52.95 -7.57 -9.35
CA ARG A 55 53.22 -7.29 -10.77
C ARG A 55 52.63 -5.97 -11.26
N ALA A 56 51.43 -5.60 -10.80
CA ALA A 56 50.80 -4.32 -11.17
C ALA A 56 51.53 -3.14 -10.52
N LEU A 57 52.02 -3.31 -9.28
CA LEU A 57 52.82 -2.32 -8.58
C LEU A 57 54.16 -2.08 -9.28
N GLU A 58 54.90 -3.16 -9.64
CA GLU A 58 56.17 -3.12 -10.32
C GLU A 58 56.07 -2.50 -11.70
N ARG A 59 55.09 -2.96 -12.50
CA ARG A 59 54.95 -2.53 -13.90
C ARG A 59 54.26 -1.16 -14.06
N GLY A 60 53.66 -0.63 -13.00
CA GLY A 60 52.94 0.63 -13.04
C GLY A 60 51.75 0.65 -14.04
N ARG A 61 51.23 -0.51 -14.43
CA ARG A 61 50.13 -0.67 -15.39
C ARG A 61 49.19 -1.79 -14.99
N VAL A 62 48.00 -1.78 -15.63
CA VAL A 62 46.97 -2.80 -15.41
C VAL A 62 47.49 -4.19 -15.73
N VAL A 63 47.21 -5.14 -14.85
CA VAL A 63 47.54 -6.56 -14.97
C VAL A 63 46.28 -7.38 -14.84
N CYS A 64 45.92 -8.16 -15.87
CA CYS A 64 44.84 -9.12 -15.84
C CYS A 64 45.41 -10.54 -15.78
N VAL A 65 44.93 -11.36 -14.85
CA VAL A 65 45.37 -12.74 -14.65
C VAL A 65 44.14 -13.65 -14.66
N ALA A 66 44.17 -14.66 -15.53
CA ALA A 66 43.19 -15.73 -15.50
C ALA A 66 43.71 -16.89 -14.62
N GLY A 67 42.86 -17.48 -13.79
CA GLY A 67 43.17 -18.55 -12.84
C GLY A 67 43.33 -18.06 -11.41
N ASP A 68 43.50 -18.94 -10.47
CA ASP A 68 43.66 -18.82 -9.03
C ASP A 68 43.46 -17.44 -8.35
N GLY A 69 42.24 -16.91 -8.46
CA GLY A 69 41.83 -15.75 -7.68
C GLY A 69 41.60 -16.12 -6.21
N PRO A 70 41.71 -15.15 -5.27
CA PRO A 70 41.73 -15.38 -3.81
C PRO A 70 40.35 -15.66 -3.19
N GLY A 71 39.34 -15.98 -3.95
CA GLY A 71 37.99 -16.19 -3.44
C GLY A 71 37.28 -17.37 -4.08
N PRO A 72 36.31 -17.99 -3.39
CA PRO A 72 35.50 -19.03 -3.97
C PRO A 72 34.72 -18.45 -5.17
N GLY A 73 34.94 -19.00 -6.37
CA GLY A 73 34.29 -18.60 -7.61
C GLY A 73 34.98 -17.48 -8.40
N ALA A 74 36.15 -16.98 -7.98
CA ALA A 74 36.92 -16.03 -8.77
C ALA A 74 37.80 -16.80 -9.80
N ALA A 75 37.46 -16.68 -11.09
CA ALA A 75 38.21 -17.27 -12.18
C ALA A 75 39.28 -16.33 -12.77
N ALA A 76 39.27 -15.05 -12.44
CA ALA A 76 40.23 -14.06 -12.88
C ALA A 76 40.35 -12.86 -11.94
N CYS A 77 41.41 -12.12 -12.03
CA CYS A 77 41.56 -10.83 -11.34
C CYS A 77 42.16 -9.75 -12.26
N THR A 78 41.67 -8.54 -12.11
CA THR A 78 42.20 -7.33 -12.77
C THR A 78 42.77 -6.42 -11.71
N THR A 79 44.05 -6.12 -11.77
CA THR A 79 44.76 -5.28 -10.80
C THR A 79 45.29 -4.02 -11.44
N LEU A 80 45.05 -2.87 -10.80
CA LEU A 80 45.49 -1.55 -11.24
C LEU A 80 46.39 -0.92 -10.18
N PRO A 81 47.48 -0.25 -10.58
CA PRO A 81 48.30 0.52 -9.65
C PRO A 81 47.57 1.78 -9.20
N ILE A 82 47.69 2.12 -7.93
CA ILE A 82 47.21 3.38 -7.34
C ILE A 82 48.36 4.39 -7.47
N PRO A 83 48.23 5.46 -8.27
CA PRO A 83 49.30 6.40 -8.50
C PRO A 83 49.61 7.24 -7.29
N GLY A 84 50.90 7.59 -7.09
CA GLY A 84 51.40 8.57 -6.12
C GLY A 84 52.45 9.47 -6.77
N ALA A 85 52.92 10.49 -6.04
CA ALA A 85 53.88 11.47 -6.57
C ALA A 85 55.17 10.85 -7.09
N ASP A 86 55.69 9.83 -6.38
CA ASP A 86 56.99 9.16 -6.67
C ASP A 86 56.79 7.70 -7.13
N GLY A 87 55.71 7.43 -7.88
CA GLY A 87 55.33 6.10 -8.35
C GLY A 87 54.20 5.48 -7.56
N PRO A 88 53.73 4.25 -7.92
CA PRO A 88 52.58 3.63 -7.28
C PRO A 88 52.69 3.52 -5.77
N ILE A 89 51.62 3.86 -5.04
CA ILE A 89 51.53 3.81 -3.57
C ILE A 89 50.63 2.68 -3.09
N GLY A 90 50.10 1.88 -3.99
CA GLY A 90 49.23 0.74 -3.72
C GLY A 90 48.62 0.16 -4.97
N VAL A 91 47.70 -0.78 -4.80
CA VAL A 91 47.01 -1.45 -5.91
C VAL A 91 45.55 -1.68 -5.58
N LEU A 92 44.71 -1.59 -6.59
CA LEU A 92 43.28 -1.97 -6.58
C LEU A 92 43.13 -3.25 -7.38
N THR A 93 42.62 -4.31 -6.78
CA THR A 93 42.37 -5.61 -7.44
C THR A 93 40.88 -5.90 -7.46
N VAL A 94 40.33 -6.26 -8.61
CA VAL A 94 38.93 -6.70 -8.80
C VAL A 94 38.92 -8.15 -9.23
N LEU A 95 38.08 -8.95 -8.58
CA LEU A 95 37.88 -10.37 -8.81
C LEU A 95 36.65 -10.59 -9.70
N THR A 96 36.78 -11.40 -10.75
CA THR A 96 35.68 -11.71 -11.68
C THR A 96 35.44 -13.20 -11.78
N ALA A 97 34.19 -13.60 -12.02
CA ALA A 97 33.80 -15.01 -12.21
C ALA A 97 34.20 -15.53 -13.59
N GLU A 98 34.39 -14.67 -14.58
CA GLU A 98 34.82 -15.02 -15.92
C GLU A 98 36.13 -14.31 -16.27
N PRO A 99 37.07 -15.00 -16.95
CA PRO A 99 38.31 -14.36 -17.40
C PRO A 99 37.98 -13.42 -18.59
N GLY A 100 38.35 -12.15 -18.47
CA GLY A 100 38.19 -11.16 -19.49
C GLY A 100 39.00 -9.91 -19.19
N GLU A 101 39.44 -9.20 -20.25
CA GLU A 101 39.96 -7.86 -20.08
C GLU A 101 38.82 -6.85 -19.94
N PRO A 102 38.94 -5.86 -19.03
CA PRO A 102 37.96 -4.80 -18.92
C PRO A 102 37.89 -4.02 -20.24
N ASP A 103 36.66 -3.67 -20.66
CA ASP A 103 36.43 -2.80 -21.80
C ASP A 103 37.00 -1.39 -21.55
N GLU A 104 36.97 -0.53 -22.58
CA GLU A 104 37.60 0.80 -22.51
C GLU A 104 36.92 1.69 -21.45
N VAL A 105 35.62 1.55 -21.27
CA VAL A 105 34.81 2.30 -20.27
C VAL A 105 35.11 1.80 -18.87
N GLN A 106 35.11 0.49 -18.67
CA GLN A 106 35.44 -0.17 -17.42
C GLN A 106 36.88 0.16 -16.97
N ARG A 107 37.83 0.12 -17.90
CA ARG A 107 39.23 0.46 -17.66
C ARG A 107 39.41 1.91 -17.23
N SER A 108 38.74 2.84 -17.93
CA SER A 108 38.75 4.28 -17.62
C SER A 108 38.18 4.55 -16.22
N LEU A 109 37.13 3.88 -15.84
CA LEU A 109 36.48 4.03 -14.53
C LEU A 109 37.38 3.47 -13.41
N LEU A 110 37.98 2.30 -13.61
CA LEU A 110 38.92 1.73 -12.65
C LEU A 110 40.16 2.58 -12.46
N GLN A 111 40.65 3.19 -13.55
CA GLN A 111 41.80 4.14 -13.49
C GLN A 111 41.43 5.41 -12.71
N ALA A 112 40.20 5.92 -12.91
CA ALA A 112 39.70 7.06 -12.15
C ALA A 112 39.59 6.76 -10.64
N LEU A 113 39.09 5.58 -10.27
CA LEU A 113 39.04 5.10 -8.87
C LEU A 113 40.41 4.92 -8.25
N ALA A 114 41.35 4.35 -9.00
CA ALA A 114 42.73 4.21 -8.53
C ALA A 114 43.41 5.58 -8.37
N GLY A 115 43.25 6.49 -9.33
CA GLY A 115 43.74 7.86 -9.26
C GLY A 115 43.21 8.65 -8.06
N TRP A 116 41.88 8.56 -7.80
CA TRP A 116 41.28 9.16 -6.63
C TRP A 116 41.87 8.65 -5.31
N THR A 117 42.11 7.35 -5.22
CA THR A 117 42.75 6.77 -4.02
C THR A 117 44.19 7.26 -3.84
N GLY A 118 44.92 7.43 -4.94
CA GLY A 118 46.26 7.97 -4.93
C GLY A 118 46.36 9.39 -4.36
N VAL A 119 45.45 10.25 -4.77
CA VAL A 119 45.33 11.63 -4.25
C VAL A 119 45.03 11.61 -2.74
N ARG A 120 44.13 10.76 -2.28
CA ARG A 120 43.72 10.69 -0.86
C ARG A 120 44.84 10.11 0.06
N TRP A 121 45.68 9.22 -0.43
CA TRP A 121 46.77 8.60 0.34
C TRP A 121 48.08 9.38 0.26
N GLY A 122 48.28 10.19 -0.77
CA GLY A 122 49.53 10.93 -1.02
C GLY A 122 49.65 12.28 -0.32
N GLY A 123 48.63 12.72 0.42
CA GLY A 123 48.68 13.97 1.19
C GLY A 123 49.60 13.84 2.40
N ALA A 124 50.82 14.39 2.33
CA ALA A 124 51.77 14.50 3.45
C ALA A 124 51.28 15.55 4.47
N PRO A 125 51.45 15.32 5.81
CA PRO A 125 51.18 16.34 6.81
C PRO A 125 52.39 17.31 6.90
N GLY A 126 52.16 18.56 6.51
CA GLY A 126 53.11 19.62 6.84
C GLY A 126 53.39 20.61 5.71
N SER A 127 52.48 21.55 5.44
CA SER A 127 52.83 22.92 5.00
C SER A 127 51.63 23.82 5.13
N THR A 128 51.73 24.76 6.05
CA THR A 128 50.79 25.87 6.26
C THR A 128 50.97 26.91 5.16
N THR A 129 50.18 26.86 4.14
CA THR A 129 49.71 28.00 3.32
C THR A 129 48.51 27.49 2.51
N VAL A 130 47.34 28.03 2.80
CA VAL A 130 46.04 27.67 2.18
C VAL A 130 45.97 28.36 0.82
N PRO A 131 46.17 27.67 -0.30
CA PRO A 131 45.47 27.97 -1.53
C PRO A 131 44.17 27.18 -1.44
N GLY A 132 43.07 27.78 -1.83
CA GLY A 132 41.75 27.09 -1.91
C GLY A 132 41.88 25.77 -2.68
N PRO A 133 41.07 24.75 -2.34
CA PRO A 133 41.19 23.41 -2.96
C PRO A 133 41.08 23.56 -4.47
N PRO A 134 41.93 22.88 -5.27
CA PRO A 134 41.76 22.89 -6.72
C PRO A 134 40.40 22.30 -7.04
N ALA A 135 39.63 22.94 -7.93
CA ALA A 135 38.26 22.60 -8.28
C ALA A 135 37.99 21.10 -8.62
N GLY A 136 39.08 20.34 -8.91
CA GLY A 136 39.01 18.90 -9.13
C GLY A 136 38.93 18.06 -7.84
N ALA A 137 39.46 18.53 -6.68
CA ALA A 137 39.41 17.74 -5.44
C ALA A 137 38.00 17.76 -4.81
N GLU A 138 37.30 18.87 -4.88
CA GLU A 138 35.88 18.98 -4.43
C GLU A 138 34.96 18.10 -5.27
N ARG A 139 35.13 18.05 -6.59
CA ARG A 139 34.36 17.20 -7.50
C ARG A 139 34.55 15.71 -7.18
N SER A 140 35.76 15.29 -6.78
CA SER A 140 36.06 13.89 -6.45
C SER A 140 35.44 13.45 -5.12
N VAL A 141 35.36 14.33 -4.11
CA VAL A 141 34.67 14.05 -2.84
C VAL A 141 33.17 13.89 -3.05
N GLN A 142 32.58 14.82 -3.79
CA GLN A 142 31.16 14.82 -4.10
C GLN A 142 30.75 13.64 -4.99
N MET A 143 31.65 13.12 -5.80
CA MET A 143 31.45 11.89 -6.57
C MET A 143 31.30 10.66 -5.66
N GLY A 144 32.09 10.60 -4.59
CA GLY A 144 31.97 9.55 -3.56
C GLY A 144 30.62 9.63 -2.82
N GLU A 145 30.22 10.84 -2.45
CA GLU A 145 28.93 11.08 -1.79
C GLU A 145 27.74 10.74 -2.70
N LEU A 146 27.78 11.14 -3.96
CA LEU A 146 26.78 10.75 -4.95
C LEU A 146 26.66 9.23 -5.08
N THR A 147 27.79 8.52 -5.13
CA THR A 147 27.76 7.08 -5.29
C THR A 147 27.15 6.39 -4.08
N THR A 148 27.41 6.89 -2.88
CA THR A 148 26.77 6.40 -1.65
C THR A 148 25.27 6.70 -1.70
N ALA A 149 24.88 7.92 -2.02
CA ALA A 149 23.48 8.30 -2.12
C ALA A 149 22.71 7.50 -3.20
N LEU A 150 23.34 7.25 -4.36
CA LEU A 150 22.75 6.40 -5.41
C LEU A 150 22.66 4.91 -5.01
N ALA A 151 23.56 4.42 -4.15
CA ALA A 151 23.47 3.05 -3.64
C ALA A 151 22.34 2.90 -2.60
N GLU A 152 22.07 3.94 -1.84
CA GLU A 152 21.00 4.01 -0.83
C GLU A 152 19.64 4.39 -1.43
N ALA A 153 19.61 4.99 -2.63
CA ALA A 153 18.40 5.37 -3.32
C ALA A 153 17.54 4.15 -3.67
N VAL A 154 16.31 4.13 -3.18
CA VAL A 154 15.33 3.07 -3.40
C VAL A 154 14.36 3.45 -4.53
N THR A 155 13.86 4.68 -4.51
CA THR A 155 12.88 5.19 -5.48
C THR A 155 13.53 6.04 -6.57
N SER A 156 12.84 6.18 -7.70
CA SER A 156 13.27 7.10 -8.77
C SER A 156 13.41 8.54 -8.26
N ARG A 157 12.62 8.94 -7.28
CA ARG A 157 12.70 10.26 -6.66
C ARG A 157 14.01 10.44 -5.88
N ASP A 158 14.41 9.44 -5.10
CA ASP A 158 15.67 9.49 -4.34
C ASP A 158 16.87 9.65 -5.28
N VAL A 159 16.86 8.96 -6.43
CA VAL A 159 17.89 9.09 -7.47
C VAL A 159 17.94 10.52 -8.01
N VAL A 160 16.79 11.12 -8.30
CA VAL A 160 16.71 12.51 -8.80
C VAL A 160 17.23 13.50 -7.76
N GLU A 161 16.85 13.35 -6.51
CA GLU A 161 17.28 14.19 -5.38
C GLU A 161 18.80 14.08 -5.17
N ALA A 162 19.33 12.85 -5.17
CA ALA A 162 20.78 12.62 -5.04
C ALA A 162 21.57 13.31 -6.17
N VAL A 163 21.13 13.17 -7.41
CA VAL A 163 21.81 13.82 -8.55
C VAL A 163 21.68 15.35 -8.49
N ALA A 164 20.51 15.87 -8.12
CA ALA A 164 20.32 17.31 -7.97
C ALA A 164 21.24 17.89 -6.89
N GLN A 165 21.41 17.19 -5.78
CA GLN A 165 22.24 17.62 -4.66
C GLN A 165 23.75 17.52 -4.94
N TYR A 166 24.20 16.42 -5.54
CA TYR A 166 25.63 16.10 -5.64
C TYR A 166 26.23 16.35 -7.03
N VAL A 167 25.43 16.54 -8.09
CA VAL A 167 25.92 16.78 -9.45
C VAL A 167 25.76 18.24 -9.87
N LEU A 168 24.63 18.88 -9.59
CA LEU A 168 24.41 20.23 -10.08
C LEU A 168 25.43 21.25 -9.55
N PRO A 169 25.72 21.37 -8.23
CA PRO A 169 26.61 22.40 -7.70
C PRO A 169 28.06 22.28 -8.20
N PRO A 170 28.69 21.08 -8.23
CA PRO A 170 30.10 20.95 -8.64
C PRO A 170 30.39 21.32 -10.09
N PHE A 171 29.38 21.16 -10.94
CA PHE A 171 29.50 21.52 -12.37
C PHE A 171 28.99 22.94 -12.66
N GLY A 172 28.47 23.66 -11.63
CA GLY A 172 27.81 24.95 -11.81
C GLY A 172 26.57 24.81 -12.70
N ALA A 173 25.93 23.64 -12.68
CA ALA A 173 24.68 23.38 -13.37
C ALA A 173 23.52 23.84 -12.51
N ASP A 174 22.44 24.28 -13.14
CA ASP A 174 21.26 24.80 -12.47
C ASP A 174 19.95 24.22 -13.04
N GLY A 175 20.07 23.16 -13.84
CA GLY A 175 18.92 22.41 -14.32
C GLY A 175 19.24 20.94 -14.59
N LEU A 176 18.27 20.10 -14.25
CA LEU A 176 18.32 18.66 -14.41
C LEU A 176 16.97 18.13 -14.91
N VAL A 177 16.98 17.21 -15.88
CA VAL A 177 15.78 16.47 -16.29
C VAL A 177 16.18 15.01 -16.53
N PHE A 178 15.44 14.11 -15.93
CA PHE A 178 15.50 12.69 -16.27
C PHE A 178 14.31 12.29 -17.12
N GLN A 179 14.59 11.69 -18.27
CA GLN A 179 13.59 11.15 -19.17
C GLN A 179 13.84 9.68 -19.44
N ILE A 180 12.81 8.86 -19.38
CA ILE A 180 12.83 7.45 -19.76
C ILE A 180 12.11 7.24 -21.09
N LEU A 181 12.49 6.20 -21.82
CA LEU A 181 11.87 5.82 -23.07
C LEU A 181 10.85 4.70 -22.85
N GLU A 182 9.57 5.01 -22.98
CA GLU A 182 8.46 4.04 -22.89
C GLU A 182 7.52 4.18 -24.09
N GLY A 183 7.14 3.07 -24.70
CA GLY A 183 6.18 3.07 -25.82
C GLY A 183 6.58 4.00 -26.99
N GLY A 184 7.89 4.27 -27.19
CA GLY A 184 8.37 5.21 -28.20
C GLY A 184 8.19 6.69 -27.83
N ARG A 185 7.86 6.99 -26.58
CA ARG A 185 7.73 8.34 -26.01
C ARG A 185 8.71 8.53 -24.86
N LEU A 186 9.06 9.79 -24.61
CA LEU A 186 9.94 10.19 -23.52
C LEU A 186 9.09 10.71 -22.37
N HIS A 187 9.14 10.02 -21.23
CA HIS A 187 8.44 10.41 -20.03
C HIS A 187 9.41 11.01 -19.03
N VAL A 188 9.03 12.14 -18.42
CA VAL A 188 9.85 12.79 -17.38
C VAL A 188 9.63 12.08 -16.05
N VAL A 189 10.69 11.50 -15.51
CA VAL A 189 10.70 10.83 -14.21
C VAL A 189 11.00 11.79 -13.08
N GLY A 190 11.79 12.84 -13.37
CA GLY A 190 12.11 13.84 -12.40
C GLY A 190 12.87 15.02 -13.00
N SER A 191 12.83 16.16 -12.32
CA SER A 191 13.48 17.38 -12.76
C SER A 191 13.82 18.30 -11.59
N ALA A 192 14.85 19.14 -11.80
CA ALA A 192 15.20 20.21 -10.90
C ALA A 192 15.60 21.47 -11.73
N GLY A 193 15.32 22.66 -11.22
CA GLY A 193 15.72 23.93 -11.85
C GLY A 193 14.97 24.32 -13.12
N TYR A 194 13.76 23.77 -13.32
CA TYR A 194 12.87 24.09 -14.44
C TYR A 194 11.44 24.41 -13.96
N PRO A 195 10.73 25.35 -14.64
CA PRO A 195 9.31 25.58 -14.43
C PRO A 195 8.47 24.35 -14.81
N GLN A 196 7.39 24.09 -14.09
CA GLN A 196 6.50 22.94 -14.36
C GLN A 196 5.90 22.99 -15.77
N GLU A 197 5.60 24.17 -16.29
CA GLU A 197 5.09 24.36 -17.66
C GLU A 197 6.06 23.81 -18.72
N PHE A 198 7.37 24.01 -18.51
CA PHE A 198 8.39 23.47 -19.39
C PHE A 198 8.49 21.95 -19.28
N ILE A 199 8.39 21.40 -18.10
CA ILE A 199 8.40 19.94 -17.86
C ILE A 199 7.21 19.28 -18.55
N ASN A 200 6.01 19.87 -18.44
CA ASN A 200 4.80 19.38 -19.13
C ASN A 200 4.96 19.38 -20.66
N LEU A 201 5.80 20.26 -21.22
CA LEU A 201 6.10 20.30 -22.66
C LEU A 201 7.03 19.16 -23.09
N LEU A 202 7.87 18.67 -22.18
CA LEU A 202 8.82 17.58 -22.43
C LEU A 202 8.22 16.20 -22.21
N ASP A 203 7.25 16.10 -21.29
CA ASP A 203 6.64 14.83 -20.95
C ASP A 203 5.77 14.28 -22.11
N GLY A 204 5.88 12.98 -22.33
CA GLY A 204 5.15 12.29 -23.39
C GLY A 204 5.62 12.63 -24.82
N MET A 205 6.76 13.30 -25.00
CA MET A 205 7.29 13.69 -26.31
C MET A 205 7.66 12.47 -27.16
N PRO A 206 7.20 12.36 -28.43
CA PRO A 206 7.52 11.22 -29.27
C PRO A 206 9.00 11.23 -29.71
N LEU A 207 9.65 10.06 -29.69
CA LEU A 207 11.04 9.90 -30.11
C LEU A 207 11.24 10.10 -31.63
N SER A 208 10.15 10.13 -32.41
CA SER A 208 10.20 10.30 -33.89
C SER A 208 10.68 11.68 -34.35
N ALA A 209 10.62 12.69 -33.47
CA ALA A 209 11.10 14.04 -33.79
C ALA A 209 12.62 14.06 -34.03
N HIS A 210 13.06 14.88 -34.97
CA HIS A 210 14.49 15.15 -35.19
C HIS A 210 14.97 16.04 -34.03
N ALA A 211 15.54 15.41 -33.00
CA ALA A 211 15.90 16.04 -31.74
C ALA A 211 17.25 15.51 -31.22
N PRO A 212 18.00 16.30 -30.42
CA PRO A 212 19.24 15.84 -29.79
C PRO A 212 19.09 14.53 -29.05
N VAL A 213 17.95 14.36 -28.37
CA VAL A 213 17.58 13.18 -27.59
C VAL A 213 17.59 11.91 -28.44
N ARG A 214 17.00 11.94 -29.64
CA ARG A 214 16.97 10.80 -30.55
C ARG A 214 18.40 10.41 -30.98
N ASP A 215 19.23 11.40 -31.31
CA ASP A 215 20.61 11.14 -31.71
C ASP A 215 21.39 10.47 -30.59
N VAL A 216 21.30 10.99 -29.36
CA VAL A 216 21.97 10.47 -28.16
C VAL A 216 21.53 9.04 -27.85
N LEU A 217 20.23 8.77 -27.84
CA LEU A 217 19.72 7.41 -27.55
C LEU A 217 20.10 6.41 -28.65
N ARG A 218 20.11 6.82 -29.90
CA ARG A 218 20.50 5.96 -31.03
C ARG A 218 21.99 5.65 -31.08
N THR A 219 22.85 6.68 -30.87
CA THR A 219 24.30 6.53 -30.92
C THR A 219 24.91 6.08 -29.59
N ARG A 220 24.14 6.19 -28.47
CA ARG A 220 24.59 5.96 -27.10
C ARG A 220 25.80 6.81 -26.71
N THR A 221 25.96 7.95 -27.38
CA THR A 221 27.04 8.90 -27.12
C THR A 221 26.49 10.21 -26.59
N PRO A 222 27.13 10.82 -25.60
CA PRO A 222 26.67 12.09 -25.06
C PRO A 222 26.78 13.21 -26.10
N ARG A 223 25.91 14.21 -25.97
CA ARG A 223 25.96 15.41 -26.78
C ARG A 223 25.99 16.64 -25.89
N PHE A 224 27.02 17.44 -26.08
CA PHE A 224 27.22 18.69 -25.38
C PHE A 224 26.91 19.84 -26.35
N ILE A 225 26.03 20.72 -25.94
CA ILE A 225 25.60 21.92 -26.68
C ILE A 225 26.02 23.12 -25.86
N GLU A 226 26.89 23.93 -26.41
CA GLU A 226 27.55 25.04 -25.70
C GLU A 226 26.73 26.33 -25.72
N ALA A 227 25.81 26.45 -26.68
CA ALA A 227 24.92 27.59 -26.80
C ALA A 227 23.55 27.19 -27.40
N LYS A 228 22.45 27.76 -26.89
CA LYS A 228 21.06 27.55 -27.32
C LYS A 228 20.84 27.74 -28.83
N ALA A 229 21.59 28.64 -29.43
CA ALA A 229 21.55 28.90 -30.88
C ALA A 229 21.93 27.66 -31.72
N GLU A 230 22.78 26.78 -31.21
CA GLU A 230 23.17 25.53 -31.88
C GLU A 230 21.99 24.56 -32.01
N ILE A 231 21.18 24.43 -30.95
CA ILE A 231 19.95 23.59 -30.95
C ILE A 231 19.01 24.08 -32.07
N SER A 232 18.78 25.39 -32.13
CA SER A 232 17.86 25.99 -33.11
C SER A 232 18.31 25.79 -34.56
N ARG A 233 19.63 25.79 -34.82
CA ARG A 233 20.21 25.55 -36.14
C ARG A 233 20.16 24.08 -36.53
N ARG A 234 20.54 23.20 -35.61
CA ARG A 234 20.72 21.77 -35.89
C ARG A 234 19.41 20.98 -35.81
N TYR A 235 18.47 21.41 -34.97
CA TYR A 235 17.19 20.76 -34.72
C TYR A 235 16.01 21.74 -34.86
N PRO A 236 15.64 22.12 -36.12
CA PRO A 236 14.56 23.11 -36.33
C PRO A 236 13.21 22.71 -35.74
N THR A 237 12.93 21.41 -35.59
CA THR A 237 11.72 20.87 -34.98
C THR A 237 11.60 21.18 -33.49
N MET A 238 12.73 21.46 -32.84
CA MET A 238 12.79 21.77 -31.39
C MET A 238 12.65 23.26 -31.10
N ARG A 239 12.39 24.13 -32.08
CA ARG A 239 12.32 25.59 -31.89
C ARG A 239 11.38 26.00 -30.77
N ARG A 240 10.19 25.40 -30.70
CA ARG A 240 9.19 25.72 -29.67
C ARG A 240 9.69 25.34 -28.25
N VAL A 241 10.22 24.14 -28.09
CA VAL A 241 10.80 23.65 -26.83
C VAL A 241 12.02 24.48 -26.44
N ASN A 242 12.91 24.74 -27.43
CA ASN A 242 14.10 25.53 -27.20
C ASN A 242 13.78 27.00 -26.82
N ALA A 243 12.76 27.61 -27.44
CA ALA A 243 12.31 28.96 -27.08
C ALA A 243 11.76 29.04 -25.65
N ALA A 244 11.03 28.00 -25.21
CA ALA A 244 10.48 27.90 -23.86
C ALA A 244 11.52 27.54 -22.78
N SER A 245 12.69 27.02 -23.18
CA SER A 245 13.75 26.67 -22.23
C SER A 245 14.43 27.92 -21.66
N PRO A 246 14.58 28.03 -20.33
CA PRO A 246 15.34 29.12 -19.71
C PRO A 246 16.86 28.91 -19.75
N LYS A 247 17.35 27.82 -20.35
CA LYS A 247 18.76 27.40 -20.31
C LYS A 247 19.49 27.70 -21.62
N GLU A 248 20.78 28.03 -21.53
CA GLU A 248 21.63 28.40 -22.65
C GLU A 248 22.56 27.28 -23.12
N ALA A 249 23.13 26.48 -22.20
CA ALA A 249 23.97 25.34 -22.51
C ALA A 249 23.40 24.05 -21.91
N VAL A 250 23.58 22.92 -22.62
CA VAL A 250 22.94 21.63 -22.23
C VAL A 250 23.86 20.46 -22.57
N ALA A 251 24.00 19.52 -21.63
CA ALA A 251 24.57 18.22 -21.82
C ALA A 251 23.47 17.15 -21.87
N PHE A 252 23.30 16.50 -23.01
CA PHE A 252 22.41 15.36 -23.20
C PHE A 252 23.21 14.07 -23.00
N LEU A 253 22.93 13.33 -21.94
CA LEU A 253 23.70 12.19 -21.48
C LEU A 253 22.84 10.92 -21.55
N PRO A 254 23.27 9.87 -22.31
CA PRO A 254 22.50 8.64 -22.37
C PRO A 254 22.60 7.89 -21.04
N MET A 255 21.45 7.47 -20.51
CA MET A 255 21.40 6.54 -19.39
C MET A 255 21.38 5.12 -19.95
N ILE A 256 22.39 4.34 -19.61
CA ILE A 256 22.58 2.98 -20.10
C ILE A 256 22.50 2.01 -18.93
N ALA A 257 21.59 1.05 -19.01
CA ALA A 257 21.48 -0.06 -18.08
C ALA A 257 21.38 -1.38 -18.85
N SER A 258 22.09 -2.42 -18.41
CA SER A 258 22.12 -3.75 -19.04
C SER A 258 22.36 -3.69 -20.57
N GLY A 259 23.28 -2.82 -21.01
CA GLY A 259 23.64 -2.64 -22.41
C GLY A 259 22.59 -1.95 -23.28
N ARG A 260 21.49 -1.43 -22.72
CA ARG A 260 20.43 -0.72 -23.43
C ARG A 260 20.33 0.73 -22.95
N ALA A 261 19.99 1.64 -23.87
CA ALA A 261 19.64 3.01 -23.49
C ALA A 261 18.23 2.99 -22.87
N VAL A 262 18.16 3.23 -21.56
CA VAL A 262 16.89 3.24 -20.78
C VAL A 262 16.27 4.64 -20.78
N GLY A 263 17.07 5.67 -21.02
CA GLY A 263 16.60 7.04 -21.02
C GLY A 263 17.71 8.06 -21.18
N LEU A 264 17.46 9.25 -20.75
CA LEU A 264 18.32 10.41 -20.90
C LEU A 264 18.42 11.21 -19.60
N CYS A 265 19.63 11.58 -19.22
CA CYS A 265 19.90 12.60 -18.22
C CYS A 265 20.28 13.90 -18.93
N VAL A 266 19.56 14.98 -18.68
CA VAL A 266 19.83 16.29 -19.23
C VAL A 266 20.34 17.20 -18.13
N VAL A 267 21.59 17.62 -18.21
CA VAL A 267 22.18 18.60 -17.31
C VAL A 267 22.31 19.93 -18.05
N SER A 268 21.86 21.01 -17.44
CA SER A 268 21.73 22.30 -18.13
C SER A 268 22.21 23.49 -17.30
N PHE A 269 22.50 24.58 -18.01
CA PHE A 269 23.16 25.77 -17.49
C PHE A 269 22.45 27.01 -18.00
N SER A 270 22.27 28.01 -17.16
CA SER A 270 21.62 29.28 -17.53
C SER A 270 22.49 30.20 -18.38
N THR A 271 23.79 29.89 -18.51
CA THR A 271 24.74 30.65 -19.35
C THR A 271 25.35 29.77 -20.41
N ALA A 272 25.69 30.36 -21.57
CA ALA A 272 26.48 29.66 -22.58
C ALA A 272 27.87 29.37 -22.04
N ARG A 273 28.38 28.13 -22.31
CA ARG A 273 29.69 27.67 -21.80
C ARG A 273 30.30 26.62 -22.71
N SER A 274 31.61 26.50 -22.68
CA SER A 274 32.33 25.36 -23.22
C SER A 274 32.49 24.25 -22.17
N PHE A 275 32.60 23.02 -22.62
CA PHE A 275 32.83 21.84 -21.77
C PHE A 275 34.24 21.32 -21.98
N SER A 276 35.03 21.26 -20.92
CA SER A 276 36.35 20.64 -20.95
C SER A 276 36.25 19.12 -21.20
N ASN A 277 37.35 18.51 -21.67
CA ASN A 277 37.40 17.05 -21.85
C ASN A 277 37.16 16.30 -20.55
N GLU A 278 37.68 16.83 -19.43
CA GLU A 278 37.47 16.27 -18.11
C GLU A 278 35.97 16.30 -17.71
N GLU A 279 35.29 17.42 -17.89
CA GLU A 279 33.86 17.56 -17.60
C GLU A 279 33.01 16.62 -18.47
N ARG A 280 33.37 16.50 -19.77
CA ARG A 280 32.67 15.57 -20.68
C ARG A 280 32.83 14.12 -20.19
N THR A 281 34.03 13.72 -19.76
CA THR A 281 34.29 12.37 -19.27
C THR A 281 33.54 12.09 -17.96
N LEU A 282 33.59 13.03 -17.01
CA LEU A 282 32.92 12.88 -15.71
C LEU A 282 31.41 12.81 -15.87
N LEU A 283 30.79 13.72 -16.62
CA LEU A 283 29.34 13.72 -16.85
C LEU A 283 28.88 12.46 -17.59
N THR A 284 29.71 11.93 -18.50
CA THR A 284 29.40 10.67 -19.19
C THR A 284 29.46 9.47 -18.23
N ALA A 285 30.47 9.40 -17.41
CA ALA A 285 30.59 8.33 -16.39
C ALA A 285 29.44 8.36 -15.39
N LEU A 286 29.08 9.58 -14.93
CA LEU A 286 27.93 9.81 -14.04
C LEU A 286 26.64 9.31 -14.63
N SER A 287 26.37 9.60 -15.91
CA SER A 287 25.12 9.18 -16.56
C SER A 287 24.96 7.65 -16.61
N GLY A 288 26.05 6.91 -16.69
CA GLY A 288 26.05 5.45 -16.59
C GLY A 288 25.62 4.94 -15.20
N LEU A 289 26.21 5.52 -14.14
CA LEU A 289 25.86 5.17 -12.75
C LEU A 289 24.39 5.52 -12.44
N VAL A 290 24.00 6.72 -12.82
CA VAL A 290 22.62 7.19 -12.63
C VAL A 290 21.63 6.32 -13.41
N GLY A 291 21.98 5.91 -14.64
CA GLY A 291 21.14 5.03 -15.47
C GLY A 291 20.86 3.68 -14.81
N GLN A 292 21.88 3.06 -14.19
CA GLN A 292 21.72 1.80 -13.47
C GLN A 292 20.88 1.96 -12.20
N SER A 293 21.14 3.02 -11.42
CA SER A 293 20.38 3.29 -10.19
C SER A 293 18.93 3.63 -10.49
N LEU A 294 18.68 4.43 -11.54
CA LEU A 294 17.32 4.79 -11.94
C LEU A 294 16.54 3.60 -12.47
N GLU A 295 17.15 2.70 -13.25
CA GLU A 295 16.45 1.50 -13.73
C GLU A 295 16.08 0.56 -12.59
N ARG A 296 16.99 0.38 -11.61
CA ARG A 296 16.68 -0.39 -10.39
C ARG A 296 15.52 0.24 -9.63
N ALA A 297 15.60 1.54 -9.35
CA ALA A 297 14.58 2.28 -8.62
C ALA A 297 13.22 2.27 -9.34
N ARG A 298 13.23 2.38 -10.68
CA ARG A 298 12.02 2.34 -11.49
C ARG A 298 11.35 0.96 -11.47
N LEU A 299 12.12 -0.12 -11.56
CA LEU A 299 11.57 -1.48 -11.44
C LEU A 299 10.89 -1.64 -10.09
N TYR A 300 11.52 -1.15 -9.04
CA TYR A 300 10.97 -1.10 -7.70
C TYR A 300 9.66 -0.29 -7.67
N ASP A 301 9.65 0.96 -8.15
CA ASP A 301 8.45 1.83 -8.18
C ASP A 301 7.28 1.18 -8.93
N VAL A 302 7.55 0.51 -10.08
CA VAL A 302 6.51 -0.16 -10.88
C VAL A 302 5.94 -1.38 -10.17
N GLU A 303 6.79 -2.19 -9.53
CA GLU A 303 6.36 -3.35 -8.77
C GLU A 303 5.46 -2.93 -7.60
N HIS A 304 5.89 -1.91 -6.85
CA HIS A 304 5.15 -1.36 -5.72
C HIS A 304 3.85 -0.65 -6.14
N ALA A 305 3.84 0.06 -7.26
CA ALA A 305 2.62 0.67 -7.77
C ALA A 305 1.56 -0.39 -8.13
N ARG A 306 1.99 -1.50 -8.75
CA ARG A 306 1.11 -2.63 -9.06
C ARG A 306 0.58 -3.31 -7.81
N ALA A 307 1.45 -3.51 -6.83
CA ALA A 307 1.11 -4.12 -5.56
C ALA A 307 0.06 -3.28 -4.81
N ARG A 308 0.27 -1.96 -4.72
CA ARG A 308 -0.71 -1.01 -4.13
C ARG A 308 -2.04 -0.98 -4.89
N GLU A 309 -2.03 -1.09 -6.21
CA GLU A 309 -3.26 -1.13 -7.00
C GLU A 309 -4.07 -2.41 -6.72
N LEU A 310 -3.40 -3.56 -6.62
CA LEU A 310 -4.03 -4.82 -6.21
C LEU A 310 -4.65 -4.70 -4.82
N GLN A 311 -3.93 -4.21 -3.84
CA GLN A 311 -4.41 -4.04 -2.46
C GLN A 311 -5.62 -3.11 -2.38
N ARG A 312 -5.57 -1.94 -3.07
CA ARG A 312 -6.72 -1.03 -3.15
C ARG A 312 -7.95 -1.68 -3.78
N GLY A 313 -7.75 -2.66 -4.66
CA GLY A 313 -8.82 -3.46 -5.25
C GLY A 313 -9.39 -4.50 -4.28
N LEU A 314 -8.61 -4.94 -3.30
CA LEU A 314 -9.00 -5.94 -2.32
C LEU A 314 -9.72 -5.35 -1.09
N LEU A 315 -9.43 -4.11 -0.71
CA LEU A 315 -10.10 -3.39 0.38
C LEU A 315 -11.41 -2.73 -0.07
N PRO A 316 -12.36 -2.46 0.84
CA PRO A 316 -13.58 -1.73 0.51
C PRO A 316 -13.24 -0.32 0.01
N ARG A 317 -13.71 0.02 -1.19
CA ARG A 317 -13.54 1.40 -1.72
C ARG A 317 -14.29 2.45 -0.90
N MET A 318 -15.44 2.07 -0.38
CA MET A 318 -16.27 2.86 0.54
C MET A 318 -16.97 1.90 1.49
N LEU A 319 -17.10 2.28 2.74
CA LEU A 319 -17.93 1.55 3.70
C LEU A 319 -19.40 1.83 3.41
N PRO A 320 -20.28 0.81 3.53
CA PRO A 320 -21.70 1.01 3.28
C PRO A 320 -22.32 1.93 4.36
N ARG A 321 -23.26 2.76 3.95
CA ARG A 321 -24.06 3.58 4.87
C ARG A 321 -25.24 2.75 5.36
N LEU A 322 -25.17 2.30 6.59
CA LEU A 322 -26.18 1.44 7.20
C LEU A 322 -27.03 2.22 8.20
N PRO A 323 -28.32 1.85 8.43
CA PRO A 323 -29.17 2.52 9.40
C PRO A 323 -28.59 2.47 10.81
N ALA A 324 -28.09 1.30 11.22
CA ALA A 324 -27.59 1.04 12.56
C ALA A 324 -26.10 1.39 12.76
N ALA A 325 -25.37 1.81 11.71
CA ALA A 325 -23.94 2.09 11.83
C ALA A 325 -23.46 3.14 10.83
N ARG A 326 -22.63 4.06 11.31
CA ARG A 326 -21.77 4.91 10.50
C ARG A 326 -20.32 4.51 10.79
N ALA A 327 -19.48 4.51 9.80
CA ALA A 327 -18.11 4.06 10.00
C ALA A 327 -17.11 4.87 9.19
N ALA A 328 -15.92 5.02 9.76
CA ALA A 328 -14.72 5.48 9.07
C ALA A 328 -13.59 4.49 9.33
N ALA A 329 -12.68 4.36 8.37
CA ALA A 329 -11.53 3.48 8.48
C ALA A 329 -10.27 4.15 7.95
N ARG A 330 -9.12 3.69 8.46
CA ARG A 330 -7.80 4.01 7.93
C ARG A 330 -7.02 2.72 7.75
N TYR A 331 -6.28 2.68 6.68
CA TYR A 331 -5.30 1.65 6.41
C TYR A 331 -3.95 2.32 6.14
N LEU A 332 -2.92 1.86 6.79
CA LEU A 332 -1.56 2.38 6.73
C LEU A 332 -0.62 1.21 6.43
N PRO A 333 -0.04 1.14 5.25
CA PRO A 333 0.93 0.09 4.94
C PRO A 333 2.23 0.31 5.74
N ALA A 334 2.95 -0.79 6.01
CA ALA A 334 4.23 -0.81 6.69
C ALA A 334 5.30 0.05 5.99
N GLY A 335 6.27 0.55 6.74
CA GLY A 335 7.43 1.27 6.25
C GLY A 335 7.09 2.59 5.53
N ARG A 336 7.88 2.94 4.53
CA ARG A 336 7.63 4.12 3.66
C ARG A 336 6.49 3.92 2.64
N GLY A 337 5.60 2.98 2.90
CA GLY A 337 4.50 2.63 1.99
C GLY A 337 4.95 1.75 0.84
N GLU A 338 5.93 0.91 1.07
CA GLU A 338 6.65 0.14 0.06
C GLU A 338 6.05 -1.25 -0.14
N GLU A 339 5.37 -1.81 0.85
CA GLU A 339 4.85 -3.17 0.84
C GLU A 339 3.32 -3.22 0.85
N VAL A 340 2.79 -4.32 0.36
CA VAL A 340 1.36 -4.63 0.39
C VAL A 340 1.11 -5.48 1.61
N GLY A 341 0.14 -5.09 2.44
CA GLY A 341 -0.08 -5.75 3.70
C GLY A 341 -1.16 -6.80 3.75
N GLY A 342 -1.17 -7.52 4.88
CA GLY A 342 -2.14 -8.54 5.24
C GLY A 342 -3.41 -8.04 5.89
N ASP A 343 -3.45 -6.79 6.32
CA ASP A 343 -4.57 -6.19 7.06
C ASP A 343 -5.81 -5.97 6.22
N TRP A 344 -6.98 -6.23 6.78
CA TRP A 344 -8.26 -5.89 6.16
C TRP A 344 -9.30 -5.48 7.21
N TYR A 345 -10.32 -4.78 6.73
CA TYR A 345 -11.55 -4.48 7.47
C TYR A 345 -12.77 -4.59 6.55
N ASP A 346 -13.93 -4.82 7.13
CA ASP A 346 -15.19 -4.78 6.40
C ASP A 346 -16.36 -4.38 7.32
N LEU A 347 -17.41 -3.84 6.70
CA LEU A 347 -18.69 -3.52 7.30
C LEU A 347 -19.77 -4.19 6.45
N ILE A 348 -20.49 -5.16 7.01
CA ILE A 348 -21.42 -6.01 6.26
C ILE A 348 -22.84 -5.83 6.79
N ALA A 349 -23.76 -5.49 5.89
CA ALA A 349 -25.19 -5.42 6.23
C ALA A 349 -25.75 -6.83 6.40
N LEU A 350 -26.36 -7.08 7.54
CA LEU A 350 -27.11 -8.30 7.85
C LEU A 350 -28.60 -8.03 7.86
N SER A 351 -29.41 -9.07 8.12
CA SER A 351 -30.86 -8.90 8.29
C SER A 351 -31.22 -8.08 9.52
N ALA A 352 -32.40 -7.47 9.50
CA ALA A 352 -32.94 -6.69 10.62
C ALA A 352 -32.07 -5.52 11.07
N ASP A 353 -31.43 -4.83 10.09
CA ASP A 353 -30.47 -3.75 10.30
C ASP A 353 -29.25 -4.13 11.16
N ARG A 354 -29.04 -5.41 11.44
CA ARG A 354 -27.84 -5.86 12.10
C ARG A 354 -26.64 -5.62 11.22
N VAL A 355 -25.49 -5.43 11.84
CA VAL A 355 -24.25 -5.10 11.16
C VAL A 355 -23.14 -6.03 11.62
N ALA A 356 -22.47 -6.68 10.69
CA ALA A 356 -21.22 -7.34 11.00
C ALA A 356 -20.03 -6.41 10.78
N LEU A 357 -19.12 -6.40 11.72
CA LEU A 357 -17.88 -5.66 11.77
C LEU A 357 -16.75 -6.66 11.72
N VAL A 358 -15.80 -6.42 10.86
CA VAL A 358 -14.66 -7.32 10.64
C VAL A 358 -13.39 -6.50 10.60
N ILE A 359 -12.38 -6.97 11.28
CA ILE A 359 -10.99 -6.53 11.11
C ILE A 359 -10.08 -7.73 11.34
N GLY A 360 -9.00 -7.82 10.59
CA GLY A 360 -8.07 -8.91 10.71
C GLY A 360 -6.76 -8.61 10.03
N ASP A 361 -5.79 -9.48 10.28
CA ASP A 361 -4.45 -9.41 9.72
C ASP A 361 -3.95 -10.80 9.34
N VAL A 362 -3.36 -10.94 8.16
CA VAL A 362 -2.66 -12.15 7.69
C VAL A 362 -1.18 -11.99 8.01
N MET A 363 -0.62 -12.92 8.75
CA MET A 363 0.78 -12.90 9.16
C MET A 363 1.73 -12.75 7.96
N GLY A 364 2.59 -11.72 8.02
CA GLY A 364 3.56 -11.38 6.97
C GLY A 364 3.08 -10.28 6.03
N HIS A 365 3.93 -9.90 5.07
CA HIS A 365 3.67 -8.82 4.13
C HIS A 365 4.07 -9.23 2.71
N GLY A 366 3.38 -8.70 1.72
CA GLY A 366 3.65 -8.96 0.32
C GLY A 366 2.41 -9.31 -0.50
N ILE A 367 2.63 -9.62 -1.77
CA ILE A 367 1.54 -9.91 -2.72
C ILE A 367 0.81 -11.21 -2.37
N ALA A 368 1.51 -12.20 -1.82
CA ALA A 368 0.92 -13.49 -1.44
C ALA A 368 -0.01 -13.33 -0.24
N GLU A 369 0.41 -12.55 0.77
CA GLU A 369 -0.35 -12.22 1.97
C GLU A 369 -1.59 -11.39 1.62
N ALA A 370 -1.46 -10.40 0.76
CA ALA A 370 -2.60 -9.64 0.24
C ALA A 370 -3.59 -10.49 -0.55
N ALA A 371 -3.12 -11.43 -1.36
CA ALA A 371 -4.01 -12.35 -2.06
C ALA A 371 -4.77 -13.26 -1.08
N THR A 372 -4.12 -13.73 -0.02
CA THR A 372 -4.73 -14.54 1.05
C THR A 372 -5.73 -13.69 1.84
N MET A 373 -5.38 -12.45 2.20
CA MET A 373 -6.29 -11.48 2.81
C MET A 373 -7.57 -11.32 1.98
N GLY A 374 -7.45 -11.13 0.66
CA GLY A 374 -8.61 -11.02 -0.23
C GLY A 374 -9.51 -12.28 -0.24
N ARG A 375 -8.91 -13.48 -0.14
CA ARG A 375 -9.65 -14.74 0.00
C ARG A 375 -10.39 -14.81 1.33
N LEU A 376 -9.72 -14.49 2.44
CA LEU A 376 -10.31 -14.50 3.79
C LEU A 376 -11.44 -13.48 3.90
N ARG A 377 -11.22 -12.25 3.44
CA ARG A 377 -12.27 -11.22 3.40
C ARG A 377 -13.51 -11.68 2.62
N THR A 378 -13.31 -12.32 1.47
CA THR A 378 -14.40 -12.87 0.67
C THR A 378 -15.12 -14.01 1.38
N ALA A 379 -14.37 -14.90 2.04
CA ALA A 379 -14.92 -16.01 2.81
C ALA A 379 -15.75 -15.48 4.00
N VAL A 380 -15.22 -14.55 4.78
CA VAL A 380 -15.95 -13.90 5.89
C VAL A 380 -17.26 -13.30 5.40
N ARG A 381 -17.24 -12.57 4.30
CA ARG A 381 -18.42 -11.94 3.71
C ARG A 381 -19.47 -12.97 3.29
N THR A 382 -19.03 -14.06 2.67
CA THR A 382 -19.92 -15.16 2.26
C THR A 382 -20.52 -15.90 3.46
N LEU A 383 -19.71 -16.13 4.51
CA LEU A 383 -20.17 -16.78 5.73
C LEU A 383 -21.09 -15.86 6.56
N ALA A 384 -20.84 -14.55 6.57
CA ALA A 384 -21.68 -13.57 7.22
C ALA A 384 -23.10 -13.53 6.61
N ASP A 385 -23.23 -13.72 5.28
CA ASP A 385 -24.53 -13.84 4.61
C ASP A 385 -25.35 -15.06 5.07
N LEU A 386 -24.70 -16.09 5.64
CA LEU A 386 -25.39 -17.22 6.26
C LEU A 386 -25.94 -16.89 7.66
N GLU A 387 -25.55 -15.75 8.22
CA GLU A 387 -25.96 -15.27 9.56
C GLU A 387 -25.76 -16.30 10.69
N ILE A 388 -24.65 -17.07 10.59
CA ILE A 388 -24.24 -18.03 11.62
C ILE A 388 -23.58 -17.29 12.80
N PRO A 389 -23.55 -17.87 14.01
CA PRO A 389 -22.87 -17.31 15.16
C PRO A 389 -21.37 -17.06 14.92
N PRO A 390 -20.73 -16.09 15.59
CA PRO A 390 -19.32 -15.75 15.41
C PRO A 390 -18.35 -16.92 15.61
N ASP A 391 -18.56 -17.76 16.61
CA ASP A 391 -17.76 -18.96 16.91
C ASP A 391 -17.84 -20.02 15.78
N GLU A 392 -19.03 -20.23 15.21
CA GLU A 392 -19.20 -21.14 14.08
C GLU A 392 -18.56 -20.55 12.80
N LEU A 393 -18.67 -19.25 12.58
CA LEU A 393 -18.01 -18.57 11.48
C LEU A 393 -16.49 -18.74 11.57
N PHE A 394 -15.90 -18.54 12.75
CA PHE A 394 -14.48 -18.72 12.96
C PHE A 394 -14.04 -20.19 12.83
N SER A 395 -14.85 -21.13 13.27
CA SER A 395 -14.56 -22.55 13.06
C SER A 395 -14.41 -22.89 11.57
N ARG A 396 -15.31 -22.37 10.72
CA ARG A 396 -15.27 -22.56 9.26
C ARG A 396 -14.11 -21.81 8.61
N LEU A 397 -13.79 -20.60 9.08
CA LEU A 397 -12.63 -19.86 8.61
C LEU A 397 -11.31 -20.53 8.99
N ASN A 398 -11.22 -21.07 10.19
CA ASN A 398 -10.05 -21.83 10.66
C ASN A 398 -9.78 -23.05 9.79
N ASP A 399 -10.83 -23.79 9.42
CA ASP A 399 -10.71 -24.91 8.48
C ASP A 399 -10.13 -24.42 7.13
N LEU A 400 -10.65 -23.30 6.60
CA LEU A 400 -10.17 -22.71 5.35
C LEU A 400 -8.70 -22.25 5.44
N VAL A 401 -8.30 -21.63 6.53
CA VAL A 401 -6.91 -21.17 6.74
C VAL A 401 -5.97 -22.35 6.84
N SER A 402 -6.39 -23.44 7.51
CA SER A 402 -5.61 -24.66 7.63
C SER A 402 -5.34 -25.35 6.28
N GLU A 403 -6.19 -25.12 5.26
CA GLU A 403 -5.96 -25.59 3.89
C GLU A 403 -4.86 -24.81 3.14
N PHE A 404 -4.50 -23.60 3.59
CA PHE A 404 -3.47 -22.78 2.92
C PHE A 404 -2.04 -23.26 3.21
N GLY A 405 -1.82 -24.00 4.29
CA GLY A 405 -0.53 -24.56 4.70
C GLY A 405 -0.32 -24.50 6.21
N GLU A 406 0.66 -25.28 6.71
CA GLU A 406 0.95 -25.38 8.14
C GLU A 406 1.54 -24.10 8.76
N ASP A 407 2.08 -23.19 7.93
CA ASP A 407 2.73 -21.95 8.36
C ASP A 407 1.83 -20.71 8.14
N PHE A 408 0.56 -20.90 7.76
CA PHE A 408 -0.37 -19.81 7.51
C PHE A 408 -1.23 -19.54 8.75
N TYR A 409 -1.15 -18.30 9.24
CA TYR A 409 -1.94 -17.83 10.36
C TYR A 409 -2.58 -16.46 10.02
N ALA A 410 -3.74 -16.21 10.60
CA ALA A 410 -4.37 -14.90 10.52
C ALA A 410 -5.03 -14.53 11.84
N THR A 411 -4.91 -13.28 12.25
CA THR A 411 -5.68 -12.74 13.35
C THR A 411 -6.99 -12.17 12.82
N CYS A 412 -8.07 -12.29 13.57
CA CYS A 412 -9.36 -11.75 13.16
C CYS A 412 -10.26 -11.45 14.34
N LEU A 413 -10.97 -10.32 14.28
CA LEU A 413 -12.12 -9.99 15.07
C LEU A 413 -13.34 -9.97 14.16
N TYR A 414 -14.37 -10.75 14.52
CA TYR A 414 -15.68 -10.72 13.89
C TYR A 414 -16.74 -10.39 14.93
N ALA A 415 -17.50 -9.33 14.70
CA ALA A 415 -18.52 -8.84 15.63
C ALA A 415 -19.84 -8.60 14.91
N VAL A 416 -20.95 -8.94 15.55
CA VAL A 416 -22.32 -8.69 15.05
C VAL A 416 -23.04 -7.76 16.04
N PHE A 417 -23.34 -6.55 15.59
CA PHE A 417 -24.15 -5.59 16.32
C PHE A 417 -25.62 -5.74 15.96
N ASP A 418 -26.47 -5.94 16.97
CA ASP A 418 -27.94 -5.92 16.87
C ASP A 418 -28.45 -4.60 17.45
N PRO A 419 -28.97 -3.67 16.62
CA PRO A 419 -29.41 -2.36 17.07
C PRO A 419 -30.69 -2.40 17.93
N VAL A 420 -31.46 -3.49 17.88
CA VAL A 420 -32.69 -3.65 18.66
C VAL A 420 -32.39 -4.09 20.06
N SER A 421 -31.57 -5.13 20.24
CA SER A 421 -31.13 -5.61 21.55
C SER A 421 -30.00 -4.76 22.13
N ARG A 422 -29.37 -3.90 21.32
CA ARG A 422 -28.19 -3.08 21.68
C ARG A 422 -27.02 -3.93 22.10
N THR A 423 -26.89 -5.12 21.55
CA THR A 423 -25.86 -6.09 21.90
C THR A 423 -24.91 -6.28 20.72
N CYS A 424 -23.63 -6.25 21.01
CA CYS A 424 -22.58 -6.67 20.08
C CYS A 424 -22.04 -8.02 20.53
N THR A 425 -22.24 -9.05 19.71
CA THR A 425 -21.73 -10.40 19.94
C THR A 425 -20.49 -10.59 19.09
N TYR A 426 -19.37 -11.01 19.66
CA TYR A 426 -18.09 -11.09 18.94
C TYR A 426 -17.24 -12.28 19.37
N SER A 427 -16.34 -12.70 18.48
CA SER A 427 -15.26 -13.65 18.74
C SER A 427 -13.92 -13.07 18.31
N LEU A 428 -12.84 -13.50 18.96
CA LEU A 428 -11.47 -13.05 18.76
C LEU A 428 -10.58 -14.25 18.41
N ALA A 429 -9.85 -14.19 17.32
CA ALA A 429 -8.84 -15.18 16.94
C ALA A 429 -7.48 -14.48 16.86
N GLY A 430 -6.71 -14.45 17.96
CA GLY A 430 -5.40 -13.80 18.05
C GLY A 430 -5.42 -12.27 17.88
N HIS A 431 -6.59 -11.64 17.86
CA HIS A 431 -6.75 -10.23 17.52
C HIS A 431 -6.98 -9.35 18.75
N PRO A 432 -6.53 -8.08 18.76
CA PRO A 432 -6.80 -7.16 19.86
C PRO A 432 -8.31 -7.00 20.15
N PRO A 433 -8.71 -6.88 21.42
CA PRO A 433 -10.12 -6.70 21.77
C PRO A 433 -10.66 -5.34 21.33
N PRO A 434 -11.97 -5.21 21.08
CA PRO A 434 -12.58 -3.95 20.70
C PRO A 434 -12.52 -2.93 21.84
N VAL A 435 -12.45 -1.64 21.48
CA VAL A 435 -12.55 -0.54 22.45
C VAL A 435 -13.88 0.16 22.27
N LEU A 436 -14.65 0.25 23.35
CA LEU A 436 -15.95 0.93 23.41
C LEU A 436 -15.77 2.32 24.02
N VAL A 437 -16.24 3.33 23.30
CA VAL A 437 -16.43 4.69 23.82
C VAL A 437 -17.93 4.92 24.02
N ARG A 438 -18.35 5.10 25.25
CA ARG A 438 -19.75 5.33 25.59
C ARG A 438 -20.14 6.80 25.39
N PRO A 439 -21.44 7.12 25.25
CA PRO A 439 -21.89 8.50 25.11
C PRO A 439 -21.50 9.42 26.26
N ASP A 440 -21.28 8.83 27.47
CA ASP A 440 -20.81 9.53 28.67
C ASP A 440 -19.29 9.80 28.68
N GLY A 441 -18.59 9.48 27.59
CA GLY A 441 -17.13 9.65 27.44
C GLY A 441 -16.29 8.55 28.09
N ILE A 442 -16.91 7.57 28.74
CA ILE A 442 -16.19 6.45 29.36
C ILE A 442 -15.67 5.52 28.27
N VAL A 443 -14.36 5.30 28.28
CA VAL A 443 -13.67 4.37 27.38
C VAL A 443 -13.45 3.05 28.11
N HIS A 444 -13.98 1.97 27.55
CA HIS A 444 -13.89 0.62 28.09
C HIS A 444 -13.32 -0.34 27.04
N SER A 445 -12.40 -1.21 27.44
CA SER A 445 -11.95 -2.36 26.65
C SER A 445 -12.25 -3.61 27.46
N PRO A 446 -12.93 -4.61 26.89
CA PRO A 446 -13.19 -5.88 27.60
C PRO A 446 -11.87 -6.55 27.97
N ASP A 447 -11.80 -7.04 29.20
CA ASP A 447 -10.68 -7.85 29.68
C ASP A 447 -10.91 -9.32 29.28
N VAL A 448 -10.64 -9.60 27.99
CA VAL A 448 -10.87 -10.90 27.38
C VAL A 448 -9.59 -11.34 26.71
N ALA A 449 -9.12 -12.54 27.01
CA ALA A 449 -8.02 -13.15 26.29
C ALA A 449 -8.54 -13.67 24.92
N PRO A 450 -7.88 -13.33 23.80
CA PRO A 450 -8.27 -13.89 22.52
C PRO A 450 -7.95 -15.38 22.43
N ASP A 451 -8.75 -16.12 21.67
CA ASP A 451 -8.39 -17.46 21.20
C ASP A 451 -7.13 -17.39 20.34
N PRO A 452 -6.41 -18.50 20.12
CA PRO A 452 -5.28 -18.54 19.20
C PRO A 452 -5.69 -18.09 17.78
N PRO A 453 -4.75 -17.55 16.99
CA PRO A 453 -5.01 -17.14 15.60
C PRO A 453 -5.63 -18.28 14.74
N LEU A 454 -6.38 -17.89 13.72
CA LEU A 454 -6.87 -18.82 12.69
C LEU A 454 -5.69 -19.57 12.06
N GLY A 455 -5.85 -20.87 11.86
CA GLY A 455 -4.79 -21.77 11.43
C GLY A 455 -4.02 -22.43 12.58
N ALA A 456 -3.88 -21.77 13.73
CA ALA A 456 -3.29 -22.34 14.96
C ALA A 456 -4.34 -22.80 15.99
N ALA A 457 -5.56 -22.28 15.90
CA ALA A 457 -6.64 -22.56 16.83
C ALA A 457 -7.21 -23.97 16.67
N LYS A 458 -7.72 -24.50 17.78
CA LYS A 458 -8.56 -25.71 17.78
C LYS A 458 -9.97 -25.33 18.24
N PRO A 459 -10.99 -25.45 17.35
CA PRO A 459 -12.37 -25.14 17.74
C PRO A 459 -12.81 -25.92 19.01
N PRO A 460 -13.78 -25.42 19.78
CA PRO A 460 -14.61 -24.23 19.51
C PRO A 460 -13.93 -22.93 19.90
N PHE A 461 -14.30 -21.84 19.21
CA PHE A 461 -13.95 -20.48 19.58
C PHE A 461 -14.90 -19.93 20.65
N GLU A 462 -14.44 -18.99 21.45
CA GLU A 462 -15.28 -18.34 22.47
C GLU A 462 -16.07 -17.18 21.86
N THR A 463 -17.31 -17.03 22.32
CA THR A 463 -18.19 -15.92 21.95
C THR A 463 -18.43 -15.02 23.14
N HIS A 464 -18.22 -13.72 22.97
CA HIS A 464 -18.39 -12.70 23.98
C HIS A 464 -19.52 -11.74 23.61
N GLN A 465 -20.04 -11.03 24.60
CA GLN A 465 -21.10 -10.04 24.41
C GLN A 465 -20.75 -8.71 25.06
N LEU A 466 -21.05 -7.63 24.38
CA LEU A 466 -20.85 -6.26 24.83
C LEU A 466 -22.15 -5.48 24.64
N GLN A 467 -22.61 -4.77 25.68
CA GLN A 467 -23.74 -3.86 25.54
C GLN A 467 -23.28 -2.54 24.96
N LEU A 468 -23.90 -2.13 23.86
CA LEU A 468 -23.66 -0.85 23.20
C LEU A 468 -24.84 0.09 23.45
N PRO A 469 -24.72 1.05 24.35
CA PRO A 469 -25.68 2.16 24.45
C PRO A 469 -25.78 2.88 23.10
N ASP A 470 -26.92 3.48 22.84
CA ASP A 470 -27.10 4.30 21.62
C ASP A 470 -26.04 5.41 21.56
N GLU A 471 -25.60 5.77 20.36
CA GLU A 471 -24.56 6.77 20.11
C GLU A 471 -23.17 6.37 20.68
N SER A 472 -22.90 5.08 20.87
CA SER A 472 -21.57 4.58 21.28
C SER A 472 -20.64 4.45 20.07
N LEU A 473 -19.31 4.62 20.29
CA LEU A 473 -18.30 4.26 19.30
C LEU A 473 -17.69 2.92 19.62
N LEU A 474 -17.57 2.07 18.63
CA LEU A 474 -16.80 0.84 18.68
C LEU A 474 -15.55 1.02 17.82
N VAL A 475 -14.38 0.88 18.43
CA VAL A 475 -13.07 1.08 17.79
C VAL A 475 -12.36 -0.26 17.71
N LEU A 476 -12.01 -0.66 16.51
CA LEU A 476 -11.30 -1.89 16.19
C LEU A 476 -9.98 -1.52 15.53
N CYS A 477 -8.89 -2.20 15.89
CA CYS A 477 -7.58 -1.96 15.28
C CYS A 477 -6.75 -3.23 15.21
N THR A 478 -5.85 -3.31 14.23
CA THR A 478 -4.82 -4.34 14.16
C THR A 478 -3.66 -4.00 15.08
N ASP A 479 -2.80 -4.97 15.34
CA ASP A 479 -1.64 -4.84 16.24
C ASP A 479 -0.64 -3.79 15.75
N GLY A 480 -0.39 -3.67 14.43
CA GLY A 480 0.51 -2.65 13.89
C GLY A 480 0.12 -1.20 14.20
N LEU A 481 -1.14 -0.93 14.62
CA LEU A 481 -1.52 0.38 15.15
C LEU A 481 -1.05 0.58 16.59
N VAL A 482 -1.10 -0.46 17.41
CA VAL A 482 -0.85 -0.39 18.85
C VAL A 482 0.53 -0.89 19.24
N GLU A 483 1.18 -1.72 18.42
CA GLU A 483 2.53 -2.22 18.63
C GLU A 483 3.56 -1.44 17.79
N SER A 484 4.79 -1.42 18.28
CA SER A 484 5.95 -0.88 17.53
C SER A 484 7.25 -1.41 18.13
N ALA A 485 8.39 -1.17 17.53
CA ALA A 485 9.70 -1.54 18.05
C ALA A 485 9.99 -1.03 19.48
N THR A 486 9.27 0.00 19.94
CA THR A 486 9.47 0.65 21.26
C THR A 486 8.24 0.62 22.15
N ARG A 487 7.14 0.01 21.72
CA ARG A 487 5.84 0.01 22.42
C ARG A 487 5.16 -1.35 22.26
N ASP A 488 4.84 -2.01 23.38
CA ASP A 488 4.07 -3.25 23.38
C ASP A 488 2.55 -2.98 23.22
N ALA A 489 1.77 -4.04 22.94
CA ALA A 489 0.34 -3.98 22.72
C ALA A 489 -0.43 -3.34 23.88
N ASP A 490 -0.07 -3.66 25.12
CA ASP A 490 -0.75 -3.16 26.32
C ASP A 490 -0.56 -1.65 26.47
N GLN A 491 0.66 -1.17 26.26
CA GLN A 491 0.99 0.27 26.27
C GLN A 491 0.26 0.99 25.14
N GLY A 492 0.23 0.38 23.93
CA GLY A 492 -0.47 0.93 22.78
C GLY A 492 -1.97 1.03 22.98
N LEU A 493 -2.60 -0.01 23.50
CA LEU A 493 -4.03 0.01 23.87
C LEU A 493 -4.34 1.02 24.98
N ALA A 494 -3.44 1.18 25.96
CA ALA A 494 -3.59 2.22 26.98
C ALA A 494 -3.51 3.62 26.37
N GLN A 495 -2.58 3.86 25.43
CA GLN A 495 -2.46 5.13 24.72
C GLN A 495 -3.68 5.39 23.81
N LEU A 496 -4.18 4.37 23.09
CA LEU A 496 -5.41 4.46 22.30
C LEU A 496 -6.59 4.89 23.18
N ARG A 497 -6.80 4.23 24.33
CA ARG A 497 -7.85 4.60 25.28
C ARG A 497 -7.73 6.04 25.76
N GLN A 498 -6.51 6.51 26.02
CA GLN A 498 -6.27 7.89 26.44
C GLN A 498 -6.59 8.91 25.34
N LEU A 499 -6.24 8.60 24.09
CA LEU A 499 -6.57 9.46 22.93
C LEU A 499 -8.08 9.52 22.72
N LEU A 500 -8.77 8.40 22.78
CA LEU A 500 -10.23 8.32 22.63
C LEU A 500 -10.95 9.07 23.77
N SER A 501 -10.49 8.95 25.03
CA SER A 501 -11.06 9.70 26.16
C SER A 501 -10.91 11.21 25.96
N ARG A 502 -9.74 11.69 25.52
CA ARG A 502 -9.53 13.11 25.24
C ARG A 502 -10.40 13.62 24.09
N ALA A 503 -10.60 12.81 23.05
CA ALA A 503 -11.47 13.14 21.94
C ALA A 503 -12.94 13.23 22.38
N ALA A 504 -13.40 12.33 23.26
CA ALA A 504 -14.73 12.34 23.83
C ALA A 504 -14.98 13.59 24.70
N ASP A 505 -13.99 14.02 25.50
CA ASP A 505 -14.07 15.24 26.32
C ASP A 505 -14.10 16.53 25.48
N GLY A 506 -13.55 16.50 24.26
CA GLY A 506 -13.42 17.64 23.37
C GLY A 506 -14.66 17.98 22.52
N ALA A 507 -15.85 17.47 22.90
CA ALA A 507 -17.12 17.70 22.20
C ALA A 507 -17.05 17.35 20.69
N VAL A 508 -16.64 16.12 20.37
CA VAL A 508 -16.91 15.57 19.05
C VAL A 508 -18.42 15.42 18.94
N CYS A 509 -19.06 16.21 18.07
CA CYS A 509 -20.52 16.22 17.87
C CYS A 509 -20.96 14.93 17.19
N PHE A 510 -21.01 13.80 17.94
CA PHE A 510 -21.68 12.59 17.47
C PHE A 510 -23.20 12.79 17.60
N GLY A 511 -23.96 12.29 16.63
CA GLY A 511 -25.41 12.46 16.60
C GLY A 511 -25.90 13.70 15.89
N ALA A 512 -25.08 14.32 15.04
CA ALA A 512 -25.54 15.37 14.14
C ALA A 512 -26.69 14.83 13.24
N ALA A 513 -27.72 15.64 13.04
CA ALA A 513 -28.83 15.30 12.14
C ALA A 513 -28.38 15.11 10.68
N ASP A 514 -27.18 15.55 10.33
CA ASP A 514 -26.54 15.40 9.02
C ASP A 514 -25.63 14.16 9.01
N GLU A 515 -26.00 13.14 8.24
CA GLU A 515 -25.23 11.89 8.07
C GLU A 515 -23.81 12.13 7.54
N ASP A 516 -23.61 13.14 6.68
CA ASP A 516 -22.29 13.47 6.12
C ASP A 516 -21.41 14.18 7.15
N ALA A 517 -21.99 14.91 8.08
CA ALA A 517 -21.24 15.52 9.20
C ALA A 517 -20.74 14.46 10.16
N ASP A 518 -21.54 13.47 10.47
CA ASP A 518 -21.18 12.35 11.36
C ASP A 518 -19.99 11.55 10.78
N VAL A 519 -20.03 11.22 9.49
CA VAL A 519 -18.90 10.53 8.83
C VAL A 519 -17.63 11.38 8.84
N ARG A 520 -17.71 12.70 8.60
CA ARG A 520 -16.53 13.58 8.67
C ARG A 520 -15.91 13.61 10.06
N CYS A 521 -16.74 13.67 11.11
CA CYS A 521 -16.24 13.59 12.50
C CYS A 521 -15.52 12.28 12.78
N LEU A 522 -16.03 11.14 12.27
CA LEU A 522 -15.36 9.85 12.39
C LEU A 522 -14.03 9.82 11.62
N GLU A 523 -13.97 10.42 10.44
CA GLU A 523 -12.72 10.53 9.68
C GLU A 523 -11.68 11.38 10.42
N GLU A 524 -12.07 12.52 10.98
CA GLU A 524 -11.19 13.37 11.80
C GLU A 524 -10.69 12.65 13.05
N LEU A 525 -11.56 11.84 13.68
CA LEU A 525 -11.19 11.02 14.83
C LEU A 525 -10.18 9.93 14.41
N CYS A 526 -10.38 9.27 13.28
CA CYS A 526 -9.40 8.31 12.72
C CYS A 526 -8.04 8.98 12.52
N ASP A 527 -8.00 10.17 11.92
CA ASP A 527 -6.76 10.90 11.68
C ASP A 527 -6.07 11.32 12.98
N THR A 528 -6.84 11.71 13.99
CA THR A 528 -6.34 12.04 15.33
C THR A 528 -5.71 10.83 16.01
N VAL A 529 -6.39 9.69 16.00
CA VAL A 529 -5.90 8.42 16.57
C VAL A 529 -4.61 7.97 15.86
N VAL A 530 -4.62 7.95 14.54
CA VAL A 530 -3.45 7.57 13.74
C VAL A 530 -2.26 8.49 14.01
N SER A 531 -2.46 9.81 14.01
CA SER A 531 -1.37 10.76 14.26
C SER A 531 -0.83 10.69 15.68
N GLY A 532 -1.67 10.33 16.65
CA GLY A 532 -1.29 10.18 18.06
C GLY A 532 -0.53 8.89 18.36
N LEU A 533 -0.86 7.80 17.67
CA LEU A 533 -0.22 6.49 17.84
C LEU A 533 1.00 6.30 16.94
N LEU A 534 0.96 6.82 15.72
CA LEU A 534 2.01 6.70 14.70
C LEU A 534 2.47 8.08 14.21
N PRO A 535 3.17 8.87 15.05
CA PRO A 535 3.61 10.22 14.69
C PRO A 535 4.66 10.22 13.56
N ASP A 536 5.46 9.16 13.46
CA ASP A 536 6.45 8.96 12.39
C ASP A 536 6.05 7.72 11.55
N ARG A 537 5.33 7.98 10.48
CA ARG A 537 4.83 6.97 9.55
C ARG A 537 5.94 6.26 8.76
N GLY A 538 7.16 6.78 8.79
CA GLY A 538 8.31 6.19 8.09
C GLY A 538 9.01 5.06 8.85
N THR A 539 8.62 4.82 10.09
CA THR A 539 9.25 3.83 10.98
C THR A 539 8.31 2.69 11.39
N THR A 540 7.11 2.62 10.83
CA THR A 540 6.19 1.51 11.10
C THR A 540 6.76 0.22 10.53
N THR A 541 6.81 -0.81 11.36
CA THR A 541 7.35 -2.14 11.01
C THR A 541 6.29 -3.09 10.48
N ASP A 542 5.01 -2.75 10.68
CA ASP A 542 3.85 -3.53 10.28
C ASP A 542 2.75 -2.66 9.71
N ASP A 543 1.80 -3.27 9.01
CA ASP A 543 0.59 -2.62 8.53
C ASP A 543 -0.31 -2.23 9.69
N ALA A 544 -1.10 -1.18 9.54
CA ALA A 544 -2.00 -0.75 10.58
C ALA A 544 -3.41 -0.48 10.02
N GLY A 545 -4.36 -1.24 10.52
CA GLY A 545 -5.79 -1.08 10.26
C GLY A 545 -6.51 -0.41 11.43
N LEU A 546 -7.41 0.52 11.13
CA LEU A 546 -8.31 1.15 12.09
C LEU A 546 -9.71 1.21 11.51
N LEU A 547 -10.70 0.73 12.25
CA LEU A 547 -12.13 0.85 11.94
C LEU A 547 -12.84 1.45 13.15
N ILE A 548 -13.44 2.62 12.98
CA ILE A 548 -14.27 3.28 14.00
C ILE A 548 -15.71 3.26 13.52
N VAL A 549 -16.59 2.75 14.35
CA VAL A 549 -18.00 2.57 14.05
C VAL A 549 -18.85 3.29 15.10
N HIS A 550 -19.69 4.21 14.65
CA HIS A 550 -20.71 4.87 15.46
C HIS A 550 -21.99 4.02 15.41
N ALA A 551 -22.34 3.43 16.55
CA ALA A 551 -23.48 2.54 16.70
C ALA A 551 -24.76 3.34 16.96
N ARG A 552 -25.80 3.08 16.18
CA ARG A 552 -27.12 3.70 16.30
C ARG A 552 -28.16 2.63 16.59
N CYS A 553 -28.84 2.76 17.73
CA CYS A 553 -29.85 1.80 18.12
C CYS A 553 -31.20 2.10 17.47
N THR A 554 -31.98 1.04 17.22
CA THR A 554 -33.34 1.21 16.75
C THR A 554 -34.21 1.81 17.84
N ALA A 555 -34.95 2.85 17.53
CA ALA A 555 -35.83 3.51 18.47
C ALA A 555 -36.96 2.57 18.92
N ALA A 556 -37.35 2.63 20.20
CA ALA A 556 -38.35 1.72 20.73
C ALA A 556 -39.71 1.81 20.04
N HIS A 557 -40.07 2.98 19.47
CA HIS A 557 -41.30 3.17 18.74
C HIS A 557 -41.31 2.57 17.31
N ASP A 558 -40.13 2.18 16.84
CA ASP A 558 -39.92 1.52 15.54
C ASP A 558 -39.84 -0.01 15.68
N VAL A 559 -40.01 -0.53 16.89
CA VAL A 559 -40.00 -1.96 17.20
C VAL A 559 -41.32 -2.37 17.82
N ALA A 560 -41.94 -3.39 17.24
CA ALA A 560 -43.16 -3.97 17.79
C ALA A 560 -43.01 -5.49 17.88
N SER A 561 -43.36 -6.08 19.03
CA SER A 561 -43.16 -7.52 19.27
C SER A 561 -44.44 -8.13 19.89
N LEU A 562 -44.77 -9.34 19.50
CA LEU A 562 -45.90 -10.10 20.00
C LEU A 562 -45.50 -11.55 20.22
N ASP A 563 -45.65 -12.04 21.46
CA ASP A 563 -45.53 -13.47 21.74
C ASP A 563 -46.85 -14.17 21.33
N LEU A 564 -46.73 -15.23 20.56
CA LEU A 564 -47.87 -15.96 19.98
C LEU A 564 -47.98 -17.38 20.58
N PRO A 565 -49.22 -17.86 20.78
CA PRO A 565 -49.39 -19.27 21.14
C PRO A 565 -49.03 -20.17 19.97
N ASN A 566 -48.50 -21.34 20.23
CA ASN A 566 -48.20 -22.34 19.20
C ASN A 566 -49.49 -23.16 18.88
N ASP A 567 -50.51 -22.48 18.44
CA ASP A 567 -51.79 -23.08 18.06
C ASP A 567 -52.38 -22.40 16.79
N PRO A 568 -53.42 -22.95 16.15
CA PRO A 568 -53.99 -22.38 14.91
C PRO A 568 -54.50 -20.95 15.00
N ARG A 569 -54.73 -20.40 16.19
CA ARG A 569 -55.19 -19.00 16.42
C ARG A 569 -54.06 -18.01 16.21
N ALA A 570 -52.80 -18.45 16.35
CA ALA A 570 -51.61 -17.60 16.24
C ALA A 570 -51.59 -16.78 14.94
N ALA A 571 -51.88 -17.40 13.80
CA ALA A 571 -51.90 -16.69 12.51
C ALA A 571 -52.98 -15.59 12.43
N GLY A 572 -54.14 -15.79 13.09
CA GLY A 572 -55.18 -14.78 13.20
C GLY A 572 -54.77 -13.60 14.06
N GLN A 573 -54.17 -13.89 15.22
CA GLN A 573 -53.63 -12.87 16.14
C GLN A 573 -52.51 -12.07 15.48
N ALA A 574 -51.63 -12.74 14.78
CA ALA A 574 -50.51 -12.10 14.06
C ALA A 574 -51.03 -11.11 12.97
N ARG A 575 -52.04 -11.49 12.18
CA ARG A 575 -52.68 -10.57 11.19
C ARG A 575 -53.31 -9.35 11.85
N GLN A 576 -54.06 -9.55 12.92
CA GLN A 576 -54.66 -8.44 13.65
C GLN A 576 -53.59 -7.49 14.18
N TYR A 577 -52.54 -8.02 14.79
CA TYR A 577 -51.40 -7.23 15.30
C TYR A 577 -50.69 -6.45 14.20
N VAL A 578 -50.42 -7.06 13.05
CA VAL A 578 -49.85 -6.39 11.87
C VAL A 578 -50.69 -5.22 11.43
N ARG A 579 -52.01 -5.41 11.31
CA ARG A 579 -52.93 -4.36 10.87
C ARG A 579 -52.93 -3.17 11.83
N GLU A 580 -53.01 -3.45 13.14
CA GLU A 580 -53.01 -2.42 14.17
C GLU A 580 -51.67 -1.65 14.18
N GLN A 581 -50.58 -2.38 14.11
CA GLN A 581 -49.24 -1.78 14.18
C GLN A 581 -48.87 -1.00 12.93
N LEU A 582 -49.13 -1.53 11.73
CA LEU A 582 -48.84 -0.83 10.48
C LEU A 582 -49.73 0.39 10.32
N GLY A 583 -51.02 0.31 10.72
CA GLY A 583 -51.88 1.48 10.78
C GLY A 583 -51.36 2.56 11.74
N ALA A 584 -50.85 2.19 12.90
CA ALA A 584 -50.19 3.12 13.84
C ALA A 584 -48.92 3.74 13.27
N TRP A 585 -48.22 3.04 12.41
CA TRP A 585 -47.02 3.56 11.70
C TRP A 585 -47.33 4.31 10.39
N GLY A 586 -48.59 4.34 9.94
CA GLY A 586 -48.99 4.96 8.68
C GLY A 586 -48.55 4.20 7.43
N LEU A 587 -48.41 2.87 7.55
CA LEU A 587 -47.96 1.96 6.48
C LEU A 587 -49.12 1.10 5.95
N ASP A 588 -50.27 1.72 5.72
CA ASP A 588 -51.52 1.06 5.31
C ASP A 588 -51.38 0.28 4.00
N ASP A 589 -50.55 0.76 3.07
CA ASP A 589 -50.30 0.12 1.76
C ASP A 589 -49.58 -1.24 1.89
N LEU A 590 -48.87 -1.47 2.96
CA LEU A 590 -48.14 -2.72 3.23
C LEU A 590 -48.96 -3.75 4.04
N VAL A 591 -50.10 -3.34 4.60
CA VAL A 591 -50.92 -4.20 5.49
C VAL A 591 -51.25 -5.53 4.85
N LEU A 592 -51.85 -5.51 3.64
CA LEU A 592 -52.29 -6.75 2.98
C LEU A 592 -51.13 -7.71 2.69
N THR A 593 -50.02 -7.18 2.19
CA THR A 593 -48.86 -7.98 1.85
C THR A 593 -48.23 -8.57 3.12
N THR A 594 -48.09 -7.75 4.16
CA THR A 594 -47.49 -8.18 5.43
C THR A 594 -48.38 -9.18 6.17
N GLU A 595 -49.73 -9.00 6.16
CA GLU A 595 -50.64 -10.00 6.71
C GLU A 595 -50.49 -11.37 6.02
N LEU A 596 -50.29 -11.39 4.71
CA LEU A 596 -50.09 -12.63 3.97
C LEU A 596 -48.76 -13.26 4.35
N LEU A 597 -47.64 -12.49 4.36
CA LEU A 597 -46.33 -12.96 4.77
C LEU A 597 -46.37 -13.56 6.19
N VAL A 598 -46.91 -12.84 7.16
CA VAL A 598 -47.02 -13.27 8.55
C VAL A 598 -47.89 -14.52 8.69
N SER A 599 -48.99 -14.62 7.92
CA SER A 599 -49.85 -15.80 7.93
C SER A 599 -49.09 -17.05 7.48
N GLU A 600 -48.28 -16.94 6.42
CA GLU A 600 -47.50 -18.05 5.92
C GLU A 600 -46.37 -18.43 6.89
N LEU A 601 -45.65 -17.42 7.42
CA LEU A 601 -44.54 -17.68 8.35
C LEU A 601 -45.00 -18.28 9.67
N VAL A 602 -46.01 -17.68 10.31
CA VAL A 602 -46.58 -18.19 11.58
C VAL A 602 -47.29 -19.52 11.35
N GLY A 603 -48.00 -19.68 10.23
CA GLY A 603 -48.59 -20.96 9.87
C GLY A 603 -47.60 -22.09 9.66
N ASN A 604 -46.38 -21.78 9.18
CA ASN A 604 -45.30 -22.74 9.06
C ASN A 604 -44.75 -23.13 10.45
N VAL A 605 -44.60 -22.15 11.37
CA VAL A 605 -44.18 -22.44 12.74
C VAL A 605 -45.17 -23.36 13.45
N VAL A 606 -46.45 -23.01 13.43
CA VAL A 606 -47.48 -23.84 14.07
C VAL A 606 -47.56 -25.26 13.51
N ARG A 607 -47.24 -25.47 12.23
CA ARG A 607 -47.26 -26.81 11.62
C ARG A 607 -45.99 -27.61 11.84
N HIS A 608 -44.86 -26.96 11.96
CA HIS A 608 -43.53 -27.62 11.81
C HIS A 608 -42.53 -27.31 12.92
N ALA A 609 -42.78 -26.35 13.78
CA ALA A 609 -41.81 -25.89 14.77
C ALA A 609 -42.28 -26.09 16.24
N ARG A 610 -41.52 -25.56 17.15
CA ARG A 610 -41.73 -25.66 18.62
C ARG A 610 -41.75 -24.28 19.24
N ASP A 611 -42.35 -24.16 20.45
CA ASP A 611 -42.26 -22.97 21.28
C ASP A 611 -40.81 -22.58 21.58
N PRO A 612 -40.54 -21.28 21.79
CA PRO A 612 -41.47 -20.14 21.73
C PRO A 612 -41.77 -19.66 20.28
N VAL A 613 -42.92 -19.02 20.08
CA VAL A 613 -43.29 -18.35 18.83
C VAL A 613 -43.38 -16.85 19.07
N ARG A 614 -42.57 -16.05 18.43
CA ARG A 614 -42.60 -14.59 18.56
C ARG A 614 -42.60 -13.93 17.17
N LEU A 615 -43.50 -12.97 16.98
CA LEU A 615 -43.52 -12.05 15.85
C LEU A 615 -42.87 -10.74 16.28
N ARG A 616 -41.92 -10.23 15.45
CA ARG A 616 -41.36 -8.89 15.60
C ARG A 616 -41.44 -8.14 14.30
N LEU A 617 -41.87 -6.88 14.37
CA LEU A 617 -41.92 -5.93 13.27
C LEU A 617 -40.93 -4.82 13.57
N LEU A 618 -40.14 -4.42 12.55
CA LEU A 618 -39.18 -3.33 12.63
C LEU A 618 -39.45 -2.35 11.51
N ARG A 619 -39.56 -1.07 11.82
CA ARG A 619 -39.63 0.03 10.87
C ARG A 619 -38.28 0.72 10.79
N SER A 620 -37.65 0.64 9.61
CA SER A 620 -36.39 1.31 9.31
C SER A 620 -36.43 1.90 7.91
N ARG A 621 -35.39 1.70 7.07
CA ARG A 621 -35.44 1.97 5.62
C ARG A 621 -36.36 0.99 4.87
N SER A 622 -36.67 -0.10 5.49
CA SER A 622 -37.62 -1.13 5.04
C SER A 622 -38.52 -1.54 6.22
N LEU A 623 -39.63 -2.18 5.92
CA LEU A 623 -40.43 -2.90 6.89
C LEU A 623 -39.87 -4.31 6.99
N ILE A 624 -39.40 -4.67 8.19
CA ILE A 624 -38.85 -5.99 8.45
C ILE A 624 -39.82 -6.76 9.35
N CYS A 625 -40.15 -7.97 8.93
CA CYS A 625 -40.98 -8.88 9.70
C CYS A 625 -40.15 -10.13 10.05
N GLU A 626 -40.08 -10.47 11.32
CA GLU A 626 -39.33 -11.59 11.88
C GLU A 626 -40.26 -12.53 12.65
N VAL A 627 -40.14 -13.81 12.38
CA VAL A 627 -40.87 -14.86 13.12
C VAL A 627 -39.85 -15.83 13.71
N TYR A 628 -39.83 -15.87 15.04
CA TYR A 628 -38.94 -16.73 15.83
C TYR A 628 -39.65 -18.03 16.21
N ASP A 629 -38.93 -19.16 16.16
CA ASP A 629 -39.39 -20.45 16.67
C ASP A 629 -38.25 -21.29 17.28
N GLY A 630 -38.58 -22.22 18.17
CA GLY A 630 -37.64 -23.07 18.88
C GLY A 630 -37.15 -24.28 18.08
N SER A 631 -37.18 -24.25 16.75
CA SER A 631 -36.74 -25.36 15.89
C SER A 631 -35.48 -25.00 15.12
N LEU A 632 -34.50 -25.89 15.09
CA LEU A 632 -33.27 -25.76 14.29
C LEU A 632 -33.41 -26.32 12.87
N THR A 633 -34.61 -26.74 12.44
CA THR A 633 -34.82 -27.31 11.10
C THR A 633 -34.77 -26.23 10.04
N THR A 634 -33.91 -26.40 9.06
CA THR A 634 -33.74 -25.45 7.93
C THR A 634 -35.00 -25.40 7.06
N PRO A 635 -35.60 -24.20 6.83
CA PRO A 635 -36.68 -24.04 5.89
C PRO A 635 -36.16 -24.27 4.45
N ARG A 636 -36.86 -25.11 3.66
CA ARG A 636 -36.52 -25.36 2.26
C ARG A 636 -37.69 -25.01 1.36
N ILE A 637 -37.39 -24.20 0.32
CA ILE A 637 -38.37 -24.01 -0.76
C ILE A 637 -38.55 -25.33 -1.47
N ARG A 638 -39.79 -25.84 -1.48
CA ARG A 638 -40.15 -26.98 -2.30
C ARG A 638 -40.93 -26.46 -3.53
N HIS A 639 -40.58 -26.98 -4.70
CA HIS A 639 -41.40 -26.78 -5.88
C HIS A 639 -42.66 -27.65 -5.73
N ALA A 640 -43.74 -27.01 -5.30
CA ALA A 640 -45.03 -27.65 -5.20
C ALA A 640 -45.59 -27.88 -6.62
N GLY A 641 -46.07 -29.08 -6.93
CA GLY A 641 -46.79 -29.35 -8.16
C GLY A 641 -48.15 -28.64 -8.21
N HIS A 642 -48.74 -28.52 -9.38
CA HIS A 642 -50.03 -27.81 -9.58
C HIS A 642 -51.20 -28.32 -8.72
N THR A 643 -51.08 -29.55 -8.18
CA THR A 643 -52.09 -30.25 -7.37
C THR A 643 -51.81 -30.25 -5.87
N ASP A 644 -50.65 -29.75 -5.42
CA ASP A 644 -50.30 -29.81 -4.01
C ASP A 644 -50.98 -28.67 -3.23
N GLU A 645 -51.78 -29.03 -2.24
CA GLU A 645 -52.45 -28.07 -1.33
C GLU A 645 -51.47 -27.45 -0.30
N GLY A 646 -50.20 -27.91 -0.22
CA GLY A 646 -49.17 -27.42 0.68
C GLY A 646 -47.84 -27.16 -0.01
N GLY A 647 -46.99 -26.31 0.59
CA GLY A 647 -45.63 -26.08 0.11
C GLY A 647 -45.40 -24.79 -0.71
N ARG A 648 -46.44 -23.98 -0.94
CA ARG A 648 -46.34 -22.69 -1.65
C ARG A 648 -46.00 -21.50 -0.76
N GLY A 649 -46.06 -21.65 0.56
CA GLY A 649 -45.90 -20.52 1.50
C GLY A 649 -44.56 -19.79 1.36
N LEU A 650 -43.43 -20.50 1.30
CA LEU A 650 -42.12 -19.89 1.12
C LEU A 650 -41.87 -19.33 -0.31
N GLN A 651 -42.61 -19.83 -1.32
CA GLN A 651 -42.60 -19.25 -2.66
C GLN A 651 -43.35 -17.90 -2.68
N LEU A 652 -44.47 -17.79 -1.95
CA LEU A 652 -45.17 -16.54 -1.74
C LEU A 652 -44.31 -15.53 -0.96
N VAL A 653 -43.65 -15.98 0.10
CA VAL A 653 -42.68 -15.16 0.86
C VAL A 653 -41.61 -14.63 -0.07
N ALA A 654 -40.97 -15.45 -0.87
CA ALA A 654 -39.94 -15.03 -1.82
C ALA A 654 -40.45 -14.07 -2.91
N ALA A 655 -41.74 -14.20 -3.34
CA ALA A 655 -42.32 -13.35 -4.37
C ALA A 655 -42.76 -11.99 -3.85
N LEU A 656 -43.15 -11.90 -2.57
CA LEU A 656 -43.71 -10.69 -1.95
C LEU A 656 -42.70 -9.89 -1.11
N SER A 657 -41.55 -10.43 -0.87
CA SER A 657 -40.46 -9.77 -0.13
C SER A 657 -39.39 -9.28 -1.09
N ARG A 658 -38.78 -8.14 -0.79
CA ARG A 658 -37.54 -7.70 -1.43
C ARG A 658 -36.38 -8.67 -1.13
N ARG A 659 -36.29 -9.05 0.14
CA ARG A 659 -35.33 -10.04 0.67
C ARG A 659 -36.03 -10.89 1.71
N TRP A 660 -35.60 -12.10 1.88
CA TRP A 660 -35.99 -12.97 2.98
C TRP A 660 -34.89 -13.95 3.29
N GLY A 661 -34.91 -14.53 4.48
CA GLY A 661 -33.92 -15.50 4.88
C GLY A 661 -34.27 -16.17 6.20
N ALA A 662 -33.35 -17.00 6.67
CA ALA A 662 -33.43 -17.64 7.97
C ALA A 662 -32.08 -17.42 8.67
N ARG A 663 -32.13 -17.08 9.96
CA ARG A 663 -30.95 -17.05 10.82
C ARG A 663 -31.14 -18.02 12.00
N TYR A 664 -30.05 -18.63 12.40
CA TYR A 664 -30.03 -19.59 13.49
C TYR A 664 -29.59 -18.89 14.78
N LEU A 665 -30.31 -19.22 15.85
CA LEU A 665 -30.05 -18.76 17.20
C LEU A 665 -29.64 -19.98 18.04
N HIS A 666 -29.11 -19.74 19.23
CA HIS A 666 -28.68 -20.83 20.11
C HIS A 666 -29.83 -21.79 20.46
N ASP A 667 -31.06 -21.28 20.58
CA ASP A 667 -32.25 -22.00 21.03
C ASP A 667 -33.37 -22.08 19.98
N GLY A 668 -33.07 -21.83 18.71
CA GLY A 668 -34.07 -21.85 17.65
C GLY A 668 -33.62 -21.15 16.37
N LYS A 669 -34.60 -20.68 15.61
CA LYS A 669 -34.36 -19.90 14.39
C LYS A 669 -35.31 -18.72 14.26
N CYS A 670 -34.90 -17.76 13.44
CA CYS A 670 -35.71 -16.66 12.98
C CYS A 670 -35.84 -16.73 11.47
N ILE A 671 -37.05 -16.67 10.95
CA ILE A 671 -37.31 -16.40 9.53
C ILE A 671 -37.72 -14.96 9.40
N TRP A 672 -37.04 -14.24 8.50
CA TRP A 672 -37.26 -12.81 8.31
C TRP A 672 -37.59 -12.47 6.87
N THR A 673 -38.32 -11.36 6.71
CA THR A 673 -38.68 -10.76 5.41
C THR A 673 -38.45 -9.26 5.45
N GLU A 674 -38.01 -8.67 4.32
CA GLU A 674 -37.88 -7.22 4.14
C GLU A 674 -38.83 -6.77 3.00
N GLN A 675 -39.54 -5.68 3.23
CA GLN A 675 -40.41 -5.02 2.26
C GLN A 675 -39.97 -3.56 2.10
N ASP A 676 -39.89 -3.06 0.87
CA ASP A 676 -39.57 -1.65 0.63
C ASP A 676 -40.69 -0.76 1.20
N LEU A 677 -40.28 0.29 1.91
CA LEU A 677 -41.17 1.40 2.20
C LEU A 677 -41.25 2.25 0.93
N GLU A 678 -42.44 2.43 0.33
CA GLU A 678 -42.56 3.39 -0.76
C GLU A 678 -42.11 4.77 -0.27
N PRO A 679 -41.29 5.53 -1.06
CA PRO A 679 -40.92 6.87 -0.67
C PRO A 679 -42.20 7.67 -0.49
N ALA A 680 -42.46 8.20 0.70
CA ALA A 680 -43.57 9.09 0.98
C ALA A 680 -43.60 10.13 -0.15
N GLN A 681 -44.68 10.14 -0.96
CA GLN A 681 -44.86 11.09 -2.05
C GLN A 681 -44.61 12.47 -1.46
N ALA A 682 -43.62 13.17 -1.95
CA ALA A 682 -43.29 14.52 -1.53
C ALA A 682 -44.57 15.33 -1.58
N ALA A 683 -45.06 15.75 -0.42
CA ALA A 683 -46.29 16.51 -0.25
C ALA A 683 -46.27 17.65 -1.27
N GLY A 684 -47.30 17.69 -2.12
CA GLY A 684 -47.41 18.50 -3.29
C GLY A 684 -47.05 19.95 -3.06
N VAL A 685 -46.14 20.44 -3.84
CA VAL A 685 -45.96 21.88 -4.10
C VAL A 685 -47.17 22.30 -4.94
N PRO A 686 -48.00 23.27 -4.50
CA PRO A 686 -49.14 23.74 -5.28
C PRO A 686 -48.67 24.38 -6.58
N GLY A 687 -49.31 23.98 -7.67
CA GLY A 687 -49.02 24.39 -9.02
C GLY A 687 -48.95 25.91 -9.20
N GLY A 688 -47.89 26.40 -9.78
CA GLY A 688 -47.79 27.69 -10.42
C GLY A 688 -48.32 27.65 -11.86
N PRO A 689 -48.90 28.74 -12.38
CA PRO A 689 -49.76 28.77 -13.55
C PRO A 689 -49.03 28.62 -14.89
N GLY A 690 -49.78 27.99 -15.77
CA GLY A 690 -49.68 27.85 -17.22
C GLY A 690 -48.51 28.49 -17.99
N ARG A 691 -47.84 27.65 -18.79
CA ARG A 691 -47.19 28.12 -20.01
C ARG A 691 -47.85 27.53 -21.22
N GLU A 692 -48.30 28.43 -22.09
CA GLU A 692 -48.93 28.25 -23.36
C GLU A 692 -48.12 27.31 -24.29
N GLU A 693 -48.88 26.47 -24.98
CA GLU A 693 -48.44 25.78 -26.19
C GLU A 693 -48.09 26.79 -27.30
N VAL A 694 -46.89 26.72 -27.78
CA VAL A 694 -46.55 27.23 -29.12
C VAL A 694 -46.31 26.02 -30.03
N ARG A 695 -47.29 25.77 -30.89
CA ARG A 695 -47.15 24.97 -32.09
C ARG A 695 -46.22 25.69 -33.05
N SER A 696 -45.28 25.02 -33.61
CA SER A 696 -44.74 25.32 -34.94
C SER A 696 -44.44 24.02 -35.69
N ASP A 697 -45.33 23.78 -36.67
CA ASP A 697 -45.04 23.07 -37.92
C ASP A 697 -43.76 23.65 -38.55
N ASP A 698 -42.86 22.80 -39.02
CA ASP A 698 -42.39 22.81 -40.39
C ASP A 698 -41.32 21.71 -40.62
N ARG A 699 -41.64 20.80 -41.53
CA ARG A 699 -40.62 20.11 -42.34
C ARG A 699 -40.37 20.98 -43.59
N PRO A 700 -39.23 20.97 -44.29
CA PRO A 700 -38.89 19.86 -45.16
C PRO A 700 -37.40 19.56 -45.41
N ARG A 701 -37.18 18.36 -45.83
CA ARG A 701 -36.29 17.83 -46.88
C ARG A 701 -34.98 18.58 -47.25
N GLY A 702 -33.89 17.80 -47.19
CA GLY A 702 -32.61 17.99 -47.85
C GLY A 702 -31.62 16.98 -47.34
#